data_8e2cf77ff75eaf5b03b12cb378b0c6b0
#
_entry.id   8e2cf77ff75eaf5b03b12cb378b0c6b0
#
_cell.length_a   1.000
_cell.length_b   1.000
_cell.length_c   1.000
_cell.angle_alpha   90.00
_cell.angle_beta   90.00
_cell.angle_gamma   90.00
#
_symmetry.space_group_name_H-M   'P 1'
#
loop_
_entity.id
_entity.type
_entity.pdbx_description
1 polymer ?
#
loop_
_entity_poly.entity_id
_entity_poly.type
_entity_poly.pdbx_seq_one_letter_code
_entity_poly.pdbx_strand_id
1 'polypeptide(L)'
;MPPRRCRYTGAVPAATAALFDDLLLDEPAAPAGAPEGPFARVALERAVDKALTYTVPPRLVRTLRAGQRVRVPLGRKNRTQFGFVVDVRDDFDAEAAGVAASKLKAVSGIDDERVLVDDEMMKLALWIGRYYCCALGLVLESLIPGAVKNKVGLGYTAKARNAMPREQLQELFEQTSAKKRRSLLGRLMQLEDGEAIDLVRLAGEAGVTVPTAKKLAKLGVITVETVPDLPSLSEMPASPTVAPPHEMNVDQQAAFDEIVPWVRDGGFSTHLLLGVTGSGKTEVYLRLMAECIERGRQAVLLVPEIALTPQTTRRIQQRFPRVAVLHSGLSASARHKYWQQIAAGHAEVVVGARSAVFAPVPNAGLFVVDEEHESSYKQDTAPRYHARDVAIKRAQLADCPIVLGSATPSLETYLRAMQGTKQGRHEGTKDPEGGESPTSGPSCQRASVPSCLHRLPTRVADRPMPTIELVDLKQAARMRKGVHLLSPRLEHLIKHTKEQGQQAILLLNRRGYANFVYNPSTDEPVTCRFCDATMTYHRTAGEGNVGAQFKKALHTGQLHCHYCLAVDPLDAAAKRMGGNLNLFGLGTQRMEEELSKKFPDLTFERVDSDTMRGSGDYEKVLKRFADKEIDVLCGTQMIAKGLDFPNVSLVGVVSGDTSLSLPDFRAAERTFGLITQVAGRAGRGEIPGRVVLQTFNPFDDAIRAAMRQDYEGFARTELGHREATGLPPFGRMVRVILRDRDEEKLFTRGETLGTVFRDAATALGGVAVDGPMPAAISRIAGYHRHQIVLRSKSATPLQRVLASVRGDGHLSQNDRVAVDVDPVNLL
;
A
#
# COMPACT_ATOMS: atom_id res chain seq x y z
N MET A 1 -0.26 5.28 -62.59
CA MET A 1 0.05 4.62 -61.28
C MET A 1 -0.56 5.48 -60.17
N PRO A 2 -1.58 4.99 -59.44
CA PRO A 2 -2.23 5.76 -58.39
C PRO A 2 -1.58 5.48 -57.01
N PRO A 3 -1.63 6.41 -56.04
CA PRO A 3 -1.02 6.27 -54.74
C PRO A 3 -1.88 5.37 -53.86
N ARG A 4 -1.23 4.52 -53.08
CA ARG A 4 -1.85 3.61 -52.11
C ARG A 4 -2.46 4.42 -50.97
N ARG A 5 -3.76 4.22 -50.75
CA ARG A 5 -4.48 4.69 -49.57
C ARG A 5 -4.03 3.91 -48.32
N CYS A 6 -3.39 4.61 -47.36
CA CYS A 6 -3.31 4.15 -46.00
C CYS A 6 -4.70 4.22 -45.35
N ARG A 7 -5.26 3.08 -45.01
CA ARG A 7 -6.41 3.03 -44.13
C ARG A 7 -5.91 3.16 -42.67
N TYR A 8 -6.20 4.27 -42.06
CA TYR A 8 -6.16 4.42 -40.63
C TYR A 8 -7.37 3.69 -40.03
N THR A 9 -7.19 2.49 -39.51
CA THR A 9 -8.11 1.89 -38.58
C THR A 9 -7.61 2.28 -37.19
N GLY A 10 -8.25 3.28 -36.61
CA GLY A 10 -7.96 3.73 -35.26
C GLY A 10 -8.47 2.72 -34.23
N ALA A 11 -7.64 1.75 -33.87
CA ALA A 11 -7.78 1.02 -32.64
C ALA A 11 -7.03 1.81 -31.56
N VAL A 12 -7.76 2.35 -30.58
CA VAL A 12 -7.17 2.89 -29.35
C VAL A 12 -6.48 1.72 -28.64
N PRO A 13 -5.18 1.80 -28.34
CA PRO A 13 -4.49 0.69 -27.71
C PRO A 13 -5.08 0.44 -26.33
N ALA A 14 -5.45 -0.79 -26.03
CA ALA A 14 -5.67 -1.29 -24.68
C ALA A 14 -4.35 -1.20 -23.92
N ALA A 15 -4.11 -0.07 -23.27
CA ALA A 15 -2.81 0.33 -22.70
C ALA A 15 -2.35 -0.50 -21.50
N THR A 16 -3.05 -1.59 -21.16
CA THR A 16 -2.68 -2.47 -20.05
C THR A 16 -2.44 -3.92 -20.49
N ALA A 17 -3.12 -4.42 -21.49
CA ALA A 17 -2.88 -5.78 -22.00
C ALA A 17 -1.61 -5.87 -22.85
N ALA A 18 -1.34 -4.88 -23.69
CA ALA A 18 -0.16 -4.84 -24.57
C ALA A 18 1.20 -4.71 -23.85
N LEU A 19 1.22 -4.35 -22.56
CA LEU A 19 2.46 -4.33 -21.76
C LEU A 19 2.95 -5.73 -21.35
N PHE A 20 2.17 -6.77 -21.61
CA PHE A 20 2.39 -8.10 -21.03
C PHE A 20 2.75 -9.17 -22.04
N ASP A 21 2.36 -9.05 -23.31
CA ASP A 21 2.62 -10.10 -24.32
C ASP A 21 3.98 -9.92 -25.04
N ASP A 22 4.47 -8.69 -25.21
CA ASP A 22 5.75 -8.41 -25.91
C ASP A 22 7.02 -8.61 -25.04
N LEU A 23 6.88 -9.07 -23.78
CA LEU A 23 8.02 -9.25 -22.87
C LEU A 23 8.35 -10.71 -22.58
N LEU A 24 7.77 -11.64 -23.28
CA LEU A 24 8.31 -12.99 -23.42
C LEU A 24 9.43 -12.92 -24.45
N LEU A 25 10.64 -13.04 -23.99
CA LEU A 25 11.84 -12.99 -24.82
C LEU A 25 11.82 -14.16 -25.82
N ASP A 26 11.93 -13.85 -27.11
CA ASP A 26 12.42 -14.81 -28.10
C ASP A 26 13.79 -15.34 -27.63
N GLU A 27 13.92 -16.64 -27.48
CA GLU A 27 15.17 -17.29 -27.11
C GLU A 27 16.12 -17.28 -28.32
N PRO A 28 17.32 -16.67 -28.25
CA PRO A 28 18.32 -16.89 -29.28
C PRO A 28 18.90 -18.31 -29.13
N ALA A 29 19.10 -18.99 -30.24
CA ALA A 29 19.72 -20.31 -30.29
C ALA A 29 21.11 -20.32 -29.63
N ALA A 30 21.40 -21.34 -28.82
CA ALA A 30 22.64 -21.44 -28.07
C ALA A 30 23.85 -21.64 -28.99
N PRO A 31 24.98 -20.95 -28.75
CA PRO A 31 26.22 -21.18 -29.49
C PRO A 31 26.90 -22.50 -29.11
N ALA A 32 27.46 -23.23 -30.07
CA ALA A 32 28.17 -24.47 -29.86
C ALA A 32 29.39 -24.28 -28.96
N GLY A 33 29.44 -24.98 -27.81
CA GLY A 33 30.58 -24.98 -26.88
C GLY A 33 30.29 -24.45 -25.47
N ALA A 34 29.05 -24.39 -25.06
CA ALA A 34 28.65 -24.01 -23.69
C ALA A 34 29.08 -25.09 -22.66
N PRO A 35 29.51 -24.71 -21.43
CA PRO A 35 29.90 -25.68 -20.43
C PRO A 35 28.67 -26.49 -19.98
N GLU A 36 28.82 -27.80 -19.83
CA GLU A 36 27.80 -28.70 -19.34
C GLU A 36 27.53 -28.47 -17.85
N GLY A 37 26.22 -28.33 -17.45
CA GLY A 37 25.83 -28.32 -16.05
C GLY A 37 24.68 -27.38 -15.80
N PRO A 38 23.88 -27.61 -14.77
CA PRO A 38 22.82 -26.68 -14.40
C PRO A 38 23.40 -25.37 -13.81
N PHE A 39 22.81 -24.27 -14.22
CA PHE A 39 23.15 -22.91 -13.80
C PHE A 39 21.95 -22.30 -13.09
N ALA A 40 22.20 -21.59 -11.99
CA ALA A 40 21.18 -20.86 -11.24
C ALA A 40 21.37 -19.35 -11.43
N ARG A 41 20.33 -18.66 -11.87
CA ARG A 41 20.30 -17.18 -11.80
C ARG A 41 19.80 -16.76 -10.45
N VAL A 42 20.54 -15.95 -9.74
CA VAL A 42 20.28 -15.52 -8.37
C VAL A 42 20.17 -14.00 -8.28
N ALA A 43 19.00 -13.52 -7.85
CA ALA A 43 18.80 -12.12 -7.51
C ALA A 43 19.24 -11.88 -6.06
N LEU A 44 20.28 -11.07 -5.87
CA LEU A 44 20.84 -10.80 -4.53
C LEU A 44 19.92 -9.85 -3.74
N GLU A 45 19.81 -10.04 -2.44
CA GLU A 45 19.09 -9.12 -1.52
C GLU A 45 19.82 -7.77 -1.40
N ARG A 46 20.03 -7.11 -2.54
CA ARG A 46 20.74 -5.83 -2.68
C ARG A 46 20.28 -5.10 -3.94
N ALA A 47 20.67 -3.83 -4.03
CA ALA A 47 20.47 -3.01 -5.23
C ALA A 47 21.41 -3.41 -6.39
N VAL A 48 21.31 -4.66 -6.82
CA VAL A 48 22.01 -5.20 -8.00
C VAL A 48 20.97 -5.43 -9.08
N ASP A 49 21.11 -4.73 -10.20
CA ASP A 49 20.08 -4.68 -11.23
C ASP A 49 19.89 -5.98 -12.00
N LYS A 50 20.93 -6.78 -12.11
CA LYS A 50 20.91 -8.08 -12.82
C LYS A 50 20.97 -9.24 -11.84
N ALA A 51 20.19 -10.28 -12.10
CA ALA A 51 20.40 -11.56 -11.47
C ALA A 51 21.76 -12.14 -11.93
N LEU A 52 22.55 -12.63 -10.98
CA LEU A 52 23.88 -13.16 -11.26
C LEU A 52 23.81 -14.67 -11.48
N THR A 53 24.54 -15.17 -12.48
CA THR A 53 24.61 -16.60 -12.77
C THR A 53 25.68 -17.30 -11.94
N TYR A 54 25.31 -18.46 -11.38
CA TYR A 54 26.14 -19.33 -10.57
C TYR A 54 26.04 -20.77 -11.07
N THR A 55 27.10 -21.56 -10.95
CA THR A 55 27.03 -23.00 -11.19
C THR A 55 26.31 -23.69 -10.03
N VAL A 56 25.56 -24.76 -10.32
CA VAL A 56 24.89 -25.55 -9.30
C VAL A 56 25.75 -26.77 -8.96
N PRO A 57 26.25 -26.90 -7.72
CA PRO A 57 27.03 -28.07 -7.31
C PRO A 57 26.23 -29.35 -7.44
N PRO A 58 26.85 -30.53 -7.77
CA PRO A 58 26.14 -31.82 -7.95
C PRO A 58 25.20 -32.19 -6.80
N ARG A 59 25.59 -31.86 -5.56
CA ARG A 59 24.81 -32.09 -4.35
C ARG A 59 23.49 -31.29 -4.30
N LEU A 60 23.37 -30.19 -5.03
CA LEU A 60 22.20 -29.32 -5.02
C LEU A 60 21.30 -29.48 -6.24
N VAL A 61 21.74 -30.18 -7.28
CA VAL A 61 21.02 -30.31 -8.57
C VAL A 61 19.58 -30.84 -8.37
N ARG A 62 19.39 -31.79 -7.46
CA ARG A 62 18.08 -32.40 -7.22
C ARG A 62 17.19 -31.60 -6.27
N THR A 63 17.74 -30.67 -5.50
CA THR A 63 17.05 -29.97 -4.40
C THR A 63 16.87 -28.49 -4.66
N LEU A 64 17.70 -27.89 -5.51
CA LEU A 64 17.61 -26.47 -5.83
C LEU A 64 16.42 -26.19 -6.74
N ARG A 65 15.57 -25.24 -6.35
CA ARG A 65 14.40 -24.82 -7.09
C ARG A 65 14.34 -23.30 -7.20
N ALA A 66 13.68 -22.78 -8.24
CA ALA A 66 13.30 -21.38 -8.32
C ALA A 66 12.49 -20.98 -7.08
N GLY A 67 12.65 -19.73 -6.66
CA GLY A 67 11.98 -19.18 -5.48
C GLY A 67 12.60 -19.54 -4.13
N GLN A 68 13.59 -20.41 -4.08
CA GLN A 68 14.34 -20.69 -2.85
C GLN A 68 15.35 -19.59 -2.53
N ARG A 69 15.56 -19.37 -1.23
CA ARG A 69 16.61 -18.50 -0.73
C ARG A 69 17.93 -19.26 -0.61
N VAL A 70 19.01 -18.70 -1.17
CA VAL A 70 20.32 -19.33 -1.24
C VAL A 70 21.43 -18.44 -0.71
N ARG A 71 22.54 -19.06 -0.37
CA ARG A 71 23.80 -18.40 -0.04
C ARG A 71 24.75 -18.53 -1.21
N VAL A 72 25.29 -17.39 -1.66
CA VAL A 72 26.21 -17.31 -2.79
C VAL A 72 27.42 -16.43 -2.49
N PRO A 73 28.58 -16.68 -3.07
CA PRO A 73 29.78 -15.87 -2.90
C PRO A 73 29.76 -14.67 -3.85
N LEU A 74 30.07 -13.46 -3.35
CA LEU A 74 30.13 -12.24 -4.14
C LEU A 74 31.51 -11.55 -4.00
N GLY A 75 31.96 -10.95 -5.12
CA GLY A 75 33.19 -10.15 -5.20
C GLY A 75 34.47 -10.96 -5.04
N ARG A 76 35.66 -10.32 -5.18
CA ARG A 76 36.97 -11.01 -5.15
C ARG A 76 37.23 -11.75 -3.84
N LYS A 77 36.65 -11.32 -2.71
CA LYS A 77 36.85 -11.91 -1.39
C LYS A 77 35.82 -12.99 -1.06
N ASN A 78 35.01 -13.43 -2.00
CA ASN A 78 33.96 -14.45 -1.82
C ASN A 78 33.04 -14.22 -0.59
N ARG A 79 32.67 -12.97 -0.32
CA ARG A 79 31.78 -12.67 0.79
C ARG A 79 30.41 -13.33 0.55
N THR A 80 29.95 -14.09 1.53
CA THR A 80 28.64 -14.73 1.48
C THR A 80 27.54 -13.68 1.40
N GLN A 81 26.65 -13.83 0.45
CA GLN A 81 25.45 -13.04 0.28
C GLN A 81 24.24 -13.94 0.19
N PHE A 82 23.08 -13.38 0.55
CA PHE A 82 21.80 -14.03 0.36
C PHE A 82 21.15 -13.54 -0.92
N GLY A 83 20.38 -14.40 -1.55
CA GLY A 83 19.60 -14.09 -2.74
C GLY A 83 18.55 -15.16 -2.99
N PHE A 84 17.68 -14.88 -3.95
CA PHE A 84 16.64 -15.81 -4.37
C PHE A 84 16.98 -16.38 -5.74
N VAL A 85 16.78 -17.66 -5.91
CA VAL A 85 16.91 -18.33 -7.22
C VAL A 85 15.74 -17.87 -8.08
N VAL A 86 16.07 -17.25 -9.20
CA VAL A 86 15.07 -16.78 -10.19
C VAL A 86 14.67 -17.94 -11.10
N ASP A 87 15.65 -18.63 -11.64
CA ASP A 87 15.49 -19.85 -12.43
C ASP A 87 16.74 -20.75 -12.35
N VAL A 88 16.56 -22.00 -12.77
CA VAL A 88 17.65 -22.98 -12.94
C VAL A 88 17.57 -23.47 -14.38
N ARG A 89 18.70 -23.40 -15.11
CA ARG A 89 18.81 -23.73 -16.53
C ARG A 89 19.96 -24.69 -16.77
N ASP A 90 19.85 -25.49 -17.79
CA ASP A 90 20.93 -26.39 -18.21
C ASP A 90 21.93 -25.71 -19.18
N ASP A 91 21.51 -24.62 -19.83
CA ASP A 91 22.27 -23.80 -20.75
C ASP A 91 22.92 -22.60 -20.08
N PHE A 92 24.06 -22.17 -20.59
CA PHE A 92 24.80 -20.99 -20.13
C PHE A 92 24.93 -19.97 -21.26
N ASP A 93 24.34 -18.81 -21.00
CA ASP A 93 24.50 -17.64 -21.85
C ASP A 93 25.58 -16.70 -21.28
N ALA A 94 26.75 -16.71 -21.91
CA ALA A 94 27.92 -15.90 -21.51
C ALA A 94 27.67 -14.39 -21.72
N GLU A 95 26.94 -14.01 -22.75
CA GLU A 95 26.63 -12.62 -23.06
C GLU A 95 25.63 -12.05 -22.04
N ALA A 96 24.55 -12.74 -21.77
CA ALA A 96 23.59 -12.36 -20.73
C ALA A 96 24.21 -12.36 -19.33
N ALA A 97 25.09 -13.31 -19.03
CA ALA A 97 25.81 -13.37 -17.75
C ALA A 97 26.90 -12.28 -17.61
N GLY A 98 27.42 -11.77 -18.72
CA GLY A 98 28.51 -10.78 -18.77
C GLY A 98 29.85 -11.31 -18.23
N VAL A 99 30.01 -12.64 -18.13
CA VAL A 99 31.22 -13.30 -17.64
C VAL A 99 31.45 -14.64 -18.37
N ALA A 100 32.71 -15.02 -18.56
CA ALA A 100 33.04 -16.34 -19.09
C ALA A 100 32.66 -17.44 -18.07
N ALA A 101 32.26 -18.61 -18.57
CA ALA A 101 31.86 -19.75 -17.74
C ALA A 101 32.93 -20.18 -16.72
N SER A 102 34.20 -20.11 -17.10
CA SER A 102 35.36 -20.43 -16.23
C SER A 102 35.47 -19.50 -15.00
N LYS A 103 34.82 -18.35 -15.01
CA LYS A 103 34.80 -17.39 -13.90
C LYS A 103 33.53 -17.48 -13.04
N LEU A 104 32.61 -18.35 -13.40
CA LEU A 104 31.40 -18.56 -12.60
C LEU A 104 31.74 -19.17 -11.23
N LYS A 105 31.06 -18.70 -10.23
CA LYS A 105 31.17 -19.24 -8.87
C LYS A 105 30.01 -20.19 -8.63
N ALA A 106 30.16 -21.11 -7.68
CA ALA A 106 29.12 -22.06 -7.31
C ALA A 106 28.21 -21.51 -6.21
N VAL A 107 26.95 -21.92 -6.23
CA VAL A 107 26.03 -21.72 -5.12
C VAL A 107 26.61 -22.38 -3.87
N SER A 108 26.79 -21.63 -2.77
CA SER A 108 27.38 -22.15 -1.54
C SER A 108 26.45 -23.11 -0.79
N GLY A 109 25.15 -22.88 -0.86
CA GLY A 109 24.13 -23.73 -0.26
C GLY A 109 22.74 -23.09 -0.25
N ILE A 110 21.75 -23.93 -0.01
CA ILE A 110 20.37 -23.49 0.21
C ILE A 110 20.27 -22.93 1.64
N ASP A 111 19.66 -21.74 1.79
CA ASP A 111 19.42 -21.13 3.09
C ASP A 111 18.06 -21.58 3.66
N ASP A 112 17.05 -21.65 2.79
CA ASP A 112 15.73 -22.17 3.15
C ASP A 112 15.30 -23.21 2.10
N GLU A 113 15.00 -24.43 2.57
CA GLU A 113 14.59 -25.53 1.70
C GLU A 113 13.20 -25.32 1.08
N ARG A 114 12.37 -24.47 1.74
CA ARG A 114 11.06 -24.12 1.23
C ARG A 114 11.19 -23.22 -0.01
N VAL A 115 10.29 -23.36 -0.94
CA VAL A 115 10.08 -22.36 -1.99
C VAL A 115 9.31 -21.19 -1.36
N LEU A 116 10.02 -20.10 -1.08
CA LEU A 116 9.44 -18.91 -0.43
C LEU A 116 8.70 -18.02 -1.42
N VAL A 117 9.05 -18.10 -2.70
CA VAL A 117 8.48 -17.33 -3.80
C VAL A 117 8.05 -18.32 -4.88
N ASP A 118 6.77 -18.56 -5.01
CA ASP A 118 6.20 -19.40 -6.06
C ASP A 118 6.29 -18.71 -7.44
N ASP A 119 5.86 -19.39 -8.48
CA ASP A 119 5.93 -18.89 -9.87
C ASP A 119 5.08 -17.64 -10.08
N GLU A 120 3.90 -17.55 -9.45
CA GLU A 120 3.03 -16.38 -9.54
C GLU A 120 3.70 -15.17 -8.89
N MET A 121 4.22 -15.36 -7.68
CA MET A 121 4.93 -14.31 -6.95
C MET A 121 6.24 -13.92 -7.63
N MET A 122 6.92 -14.84 -8.31
CA MET A 122 8.10 -14.54 -9.11
C MET A 122 7.74 -13.67 -10.34
N LYS A 123 6.66 -14.01 -11.06
CA LYS A 123 6.12 -13.18 -12.16
C LYS A 123 5.75 -11.78 -11.65
N LEU A 124 5.09 -11.70 -10.50
CA LEU A 124 4.76 -10.44 -9.85
C LEU A 124 6.01 -9.63 -9.49
N ALA A 125 7.03 -10.28 -8.92
CA ALA A 125 8.30 -9.64 -8.55
C ALA A 125 9.02 -9.07 -9.77
N LEU A 126 9.08 -9.82 -10.85
CA LEU A 126 9.66 -9.37 -12.13
C LEU A 126 8.90 -8.16 -12.68
N TRP A 127 7.57 -8.19 -12.64
CA TRP A 127 6.75 -7.05 -13.05
C TRP A 127 7.00 -5.82 -12.18
N ILE A 128 7.02 -5.95 -10.85
CA ILE A 128 7.32 -4.85 -9.93
C ILE A 128 8.70 -4.26 -10.22
N GLY A 129 9.72 -5.12 -10.39
CA GLY A 129 11.08 -4.70 -10.68
C GLY A 129 11.20 -3.89 -11.96
N ARG A 130 10.49 -4.28 -13.00
CA ARG A 130 10.42 -3.56 -14.28
C ARG A 130 9.60 -2.28 -14.16
N TYR A 131 8.35 -2.38 -13.70
CA TYR A 131 7.41 -1.27 -13.67
C TYR A 131 7.88 -0.13 -12.76
N TYR A 132 8.34 -0.46 -11.55
CA TYR A 132 8.82 0.54 -10.58
C TYR A 132 10.32 0.79 -10.66
N CYS A 133 10.98 0.32 -11.71
CA CYS A 133 12.40 0.52 -11.97
C CYS A 133 13.29 0.14 -10.77
N CYS A 134 13.05 -1.01 -10.14
CA CYS A 134 13.72 -1.47 -8.93
C CYS A 134 14.48 -2.77 -9.16
N ALA A 135 15.63 -2.93 -8.50
CA ALA A 135 16.40 -4.17 -8.54
C ALA A 135 15.57 -5.35 -8.03
N LEU A 136 15.56 -6.45 -8.80
CA LEU A 136 14.74 -7.63 -8.49
C LEU A 136 15.00 -8.18 -7.09
N GLY A 137 16.26 -8.18 -6.66
CA GLY A 137 16.59 -8.65 -5.33
C GLY A 137 15.96 -7.84 -4.19
N LEU A 138 15.85 -6.51 -4.34
CA LEU A 138 15.16 -5.65 -3.37
C LEU A 138 13.63 -5.90 -3.40
N VAL A 139 13.09 -6.19 -4.57
CA VAL A 139 11.68 -6.56 -4.69
C VAL A 139 11.43 -7.86 -3.94
N LEU A 140 12.18 -8.92 -4.24
CA LEU A 140 12.05 -10.22 -3.58
C LEU A 140 12.28 -10.13 -2.07
N GLU A 141 13.24 -9.31 -1.66
CA GLU A 141 13.45 -9.01 -0.24
C GLU A 141 12.22 -8.41 0.43
N SER A 142 11.48 -7.54 -0.26
CA SER A 142 10.29 -6.88 0.28
C SER A 142 9.04 -7.77 0.28
N LEU A 143 8.99 -8.80 -0.58
CA LEU A 143 7.87 -9.74 -0.63
C LEU A 143 7.84 -10.65 0.60
N ILE A 144 9.01 -11.03 1.11
CA ILE A 144 9.12 -11.99 2.21
C ILE A 144 9.41 -11.27 3.51
N PRO A 145 8.54 -11.42 4.53
CA PRO A 145 8.78 -10.80 5.83
C PRO A 145 10.12 -11.23 6.43
N GLY A 146 10.83 -10.30 7.07
CA GLY A 146 12.11 -10.58 7.72
C GLY A 146 12.03 -11.70 8.75
N ALA A 147 10.90 -11.83 9.44
CA ALA A 147 10.63 -12.92 10.39
C ALA A 147 10.65 -14.31 9.72
N VAL A 148 10.17 -14.40 8.47
CA VAL A 148 10.18 -15.64 7.68
C VAL A 148 11.60 -15.96 7.22
N LYS A 149 12.31 -14.96 6.65
CA LYS A 149 13.70 -15.10 6.20
C LYS A 149 14.64 -15.53 7.34
N ASN A 150 14.42 -15.00 8.54
CA ASN A 150 15.23 -15.27 9.72
C ASN A 150 14.68 -16.42 10.58
N LYS A 151 13.63 -17.09 10.12
CA LYS A 151 13.02 -18.26 10.79
C LYS A 151 12.63 -18.00 12.26
N VAL A 152 12.21 -16.78 12.56
CA VAL A 152 11.89 -16.33 13.92
C VAL A 152 10.65 -17.04 14.44
N GLY A 153 10.72 -17.60 15.65
CA GLY A 153 9.59 -18.25 16.33
C GLY A 153 9.16 -19.59 15.74
N LEU A 154 9.96 -20.19 14.85
CA LEU A 154 9.79 -21.57 14.49
C LEU A 154 10.25 -22.45 15.65
N GLY A 155 9.32 -23.18 16.26
CA GLY A 155 9.63 -24.40 16.97
C GLY A 155 10.08 -25.44 15.95
N TYR A 156 11.07 -26.21 16.28
CA TYR A 156 11.42 -27.38 15.49
C TYR A 156 11.15 -28.60 16.33
N THR A 157 10.36 -29.54 15.83
CA THR A 157 10.15 -30.84 16.43
C THR A 157 10.97 -31.88 15.68
N ALA A 158 11.56 -32.77 16.41
CA ALA A 158 12.24 -33.90 15.83
C ALA A 158 11.21 -35.01 15.60
N LYS A 159 10.94 -35.36 14.35
CA LYS A 159 10.08 -36.51 14.01
C LYS A 159 10.92 -37.74 13.66
N ALA A 160 10.54 -38.84 14.18
CA ALA A 160 11.15 -40.14 13.94
C ALA A 160 10.28 -40.93 12.94
N ARG A 161 10.91 -41.57 11.98
CA ARG A 161 10.27 -42.56 11.05
C ARG A 161 11.04 -43.86 11.12
N ASN A 162 10.35 -44.99 10.90
CA ASN A 162 11.01 -46.25 10.72
C ASN A 162 11.98 -46.23 9.53
N ALA A 163 13.23 -46.57 9.72
CA ALA A 163 14.25 -46.69 8.69
C ALA A 163 14.49 -48.13 8.25
N MET A 164 13.96 -49.10 9.03
CA MET A 164 14.05 -50.53 8.75
C MET A 164 12.71 -51.10 8.26
N PRO A 165 12.73 -52.08 7.37
CA PRO A 165 11.55 -52.87 7.06
C PRO A 165 10.93 -53.52 8.31
N ARG A 166 9.61 -53.70 8.27
CA ARG A 166 8.86 -54.18 9.45
C ARG A 166 9.31 -55.56 9.93
N GLU A 167 9.73 -56.42 9.02
CA GLU A 167 10.29 -57.74 9.35
C GLU A 167 11.58 -57.67 10.16
N GLN A 168 12.52 -56.83 9.73
CA GLN A 168 13.79 -56.60 10.48
C GLN A 168 13.56 -55.92 11.83
N LEU A 169 12.56 -55.05 11.94
CA LEU A 169 12.18 -54.42 13.17
C LEU A 169 11.60 -55.43 14.17
N GLN A 170 10.81 -56.38 13.66
CA GLN A 170 10.27 -57.52 14.44
C GLN A 170 11.39 -58.40 14.99
N GLU A 171 12.32 -58.79 14.14
CA GLU A 171 13.47 -59.62 14.55
C GLU A 171 14.33 -58.92 15.62
N LEU A 172 14.57 -57.61 15.41
CA LEU A 172 15.31 -56.80 16.39
C LEU A 172 14.57 -56.67 17.74
N PHE A 173 13.24 -56.59 17.71
CA PHE A 173 12.38 -56.56 18.89
C PHE A 173 12.48 -57.87 19.67
N GLU A 174 12.45 -59.02 19.01
CA GLU A 174 12.56 -60.38 19.63
C GLU A 174 13.94 -60.60 20.29
N GLN A 175 15.00 -60.15 19.60
CA GLN A 175 16.39 -60.26 20.08
C GLN A 175 16.74 -59.30 21.21
N THR A 176 15.92 -58.29 21.45
CA THR A 176 16.23 -57.21 22.39
C THR A 176 15.73 -57.60 23.80
N SER A 177 16.64 -57.79 24.73
CA SER A 177 16.34 -58.05 26.15
C SER A 177 16.17 -56.76 26.98
N ALA A 178 16.75 -55.66 26.57
CA ALA A 178 16.73 -54.38 27.32
C ALA A 178 15.31 -53.76 27.30
N LYS A 179 14.63 -53.79 28.49
CA LYS A 179 13.23 -53.34 28.66
C LYS A 179 12.91 -52.00 27.97
N LYS A 180 13.76 -50.97 28.15
CA LYS A 180 13.58 -49.63 27.57
C LYS A 180 13.66 -49.61 26.03
N ARG A 181 14.58 -50.38 25.46
CA ARG A 181 14.75 -50.50 24.03
C ARG A 181 13.61 -51.28 23.39
N ARG A 182 13.18 -52.35 24.06
CA ARG A 182 12.05 -53.18 23.64
C ARG A 182 10.74 -52.39 23.64
N SER A 183 10.51 -51.51 24.63
CA SER A 183 9.36 -50.61 24.67
C SER A 183 9.35 -49.64 23.48
N LEU A 184 10.50 -49.01 23.11
CA LEU A 184 10.63 -48.16 21.94
C LEU A 184 10.35 -48.93 20.64
N LEU A 185 10.93 -50.10 20.46
CA LEU A 185 10.72 -50.94 19.27
C LEU A 185 9.26 -51.36 19.12
N GLY A 186 8.62 -51.78 20.23
CA GLY A 186 7.21 -52.12 20.26
C GLY A 186 6.30 -50.94 19.85
N ARG A 187 6.66 -49.72 20.23
CA ARG A 187 5.90 -48.56 19.81
C ARG A 187 6.12 -48.22 18.30
N LEU A 188 7.36 -48.38 17.83
CA LEU A 188 7.68 -48.19 16.40
C LEU A 188 6.98 -49.18 15.47
N MET A 189 6.76 -50.41 15.93
CA MET A 189 6.02 -51.45 15.21
C MET A 189 4.54 -51.16 15.05
N GLN A 190 3.96 -50.28 15.89
CA GLN A 190 2.57 -49.82 15.82
C GLN A 190 2.36 -48.71 14.80
N LEU A 191 3.44 -48.08 14.29
CA LEU A 191 3.35 -47.04 13.25
C LEU A 191 3.08 -47.66 11.90
N GLU A 192 2.30 -46.96 11.08
CA GLU A 192 2.13 -47.35 9.66
C GLU A 192 3.42 -47.11 8.86
N ASP A 193 3.57 -47.80 7.73
CA ASP A 193 4.75 -47.60 6.86
C ASP A 193 4.85 -46.16 6.36
N GLY A 194 5.96 -45.52 6.70
CA GLY A 194 6.19 -44.11 6.39
C GLY A 194 5.60 -43.09 7.37
N GLU A 195 4.85 -43.53 8.37
CA GLU A 195 4.33 -42.64 9.41
C GLU A 195 5.46 -42.03 10.24
N ALA A 196 5.33 -40.70 10.53
CA ALA A 196 6.28 -39.96 11.34
C ALA A 196 5.68 -39.65 12.72
N ILE A 197 6.36 -40.03 13.77
CA ILE A 197 5.98 -39.71 15.17
C ILE A 197 6.92 -38.66 15.76
N ASP A 198 6.36 -37.70 16.53
CA ASP A 198 7.19 -36.79 17.31
C ASP A 198 8.11 -37.52 18.27
N LEU A 199 9.41 -37.17 18.29
CA LEU A 199 10.42 -37.89 19.06
C LEU A 199 10.21 -37.74 20.57
N VAL A 200 9.67 -36.63 21.05
CA VAL A 200 9.32 -36.42 22.48
C VAL A 200 8.12 -37.29 22.84
N ARG A 201 7.12 -37.33 21.97
CA ARG A 201 5.95 -38.18 22.12
C ARG A 201 6.32 -39.68 22.08
N LEU A 202 7.14 -40.11 21.12
CA LEU A 202 7.66 -41.48 21.05
C LEU A 202 8.40 -41.88 22.35
N ALA A 203 9.26 -40.98 22.84
CA ALA A 203 9.98 -41.23 24.09
C ALA A 203 9.04 -41.31 25.30
N GLY A 204 8.04 -40.41 25.39
CA GLY A 204 7.03 -40.41 26.45
C GLY A 204 6.16 -41.63 26.45
N GLU A 205 5.62 -42.05 25.31
CA GLU A 205 4.79 -43.24 25.17
C GLU A 205 5.56 -44.53 25.44
N ALA A 206 6.86 -44.56 25.13
CA ALA A 206 7.73 -45.68 25.44
C ALA A 206 8.30 -45.69 26.89
N GLY A 207 8.03 -44.66 27.68
CA GLY A 207 8.55 -44.51 29.05
C GLY A 207 10.05 -44.31 29.10
N VAL A 208 10.66 -43.61 28.13
CA VAL A 208 12.10 -43.37 28.03
C VAL A 208 12.42 -41.88 27.82
N THR A 209 13.70 -41.55 27.92
CA THR A 209 14.15 -40.17 27.63
C THR A 209 14.44 -40.00 26.16
N VAL A 210 14.28 -38.74 25.63
CA VAL A 210 14.58 -38.38 24.24
C VAL A 210 16.01 -38.78 23.82
N PRO A 211 17.08 -38.59 24.62
CA PRO A 211 18.41 -39.09 24.27
C PRO A 211 18.45 -40.61 24.05
N THR A 212 17.63 -41.39 24.78
CA THR A 212 17.53 -42.83 24.60
C THR A 212 16.86 -43.18 23.27
N ALA A 213 15.80 -42.48 22.89
CA ALA A 213 15.17 -42.64 21.58
C ALA A 213 16.12 -42.27 20.43
N LYS A 214 16.89 -41.18 20.55
CA LYS A 214 17.92 -40.77 19.57
C LYS A 214 19.01 -41.80 19.32
N LYS A 215 19.29 -42.69 20.25
CA LYS A 215 20.28 -43.81 20.04
C LYS A 215 19.80 -44.77 18.95
N LEU A 216 18.49 -44.91 18.74
CA LEU A 216 17.97 -45.77 17.66
C LEU A 216 18.29 -45.20 16.27
N ALA A 217 18.41 -43.90 16.14
CA ALA A 217 18.86 -43.27 14.88
C ALA A 217 20.33 -43.58 14.55
N LYS A 218 21.21 -43.63 15.59
CA LYS A 218 22.60 -44.04 15.41
C LYS A 218 22.76 -45.51 15.05
N LEU A 219 21.74 -46.31 15.38
CA LEU A 219 21.68 -47.74 15.06
C LEU A 219 20.97 -48.04 13.74
N GLY A 220 20.58 -47.00 13.00
CA GLY A 220 19.87 -47.12 11.72
C GLY A 220 18.44 -47.65 11.82
N VAL A 221 17.84 -47.71 13.02
CA VAL A 221 16.47 -48.19 13.25
C VAL A 221 15.43 -47.16 12.87
N ILE A 222 15.73 -45.91 13.14
CA ILE A 222 14.87 -44.77 12.81
C ILE A 222 15.68 -43.69 12.08
N THR A 223 15.03 -42.96 11.17
CA THR A 223 15.50 -41.67 10.69
C THR A 223 14.88 -40.58 11.54
N VAL A 224 15.67 -39.58 11.92
CA VAL A 224 15.18 -38.42 12.67
C VAL A 224 15.31 -37.21 11.82
N GLU A 225 14.19 -36.66 11.39
CA GLU A 225 14.10 -35.40 10.64
C GLU A 225 13.67 -34.29 11.61
N THR A 226 14.35 -33.15 11.53
CA THR A 226 13.95 -31.97 12.27
C THR A 226 12.99 -31.19 11.34
N VAL A 227 11.70 -31.23 11.65
CA VAL A 227 10.67 -30.52 10.89
C VAL A 227 10.22 -29.27 11.66
N PRO A 228 9.86 -28.19 10.95
CA PRO A 228 9.27 -27.04 11.62
C PRO A 228 8.00 -27.48 12.37
N ASP A 229 7.86 -27.03 13.60
CA ASP A 229 6.63 -27.17 14.37
C ASP A 229 5.61 -26.18 13.80
N LEU A 230 4.84 -26.65 12.83
CA LEU A 230 3.74 -25.89 12.25
C LEU A 230 2.57 -25.95 13.25
N PRO A 231 2.12 -24.80 13.77
CA PRO A 231 0.96 -24.81 14.64
C PRO A 231 -0.22 -25.48 13.92
N SER A 232 -0.88 -26.39 14.62
CA SER A 232 -2.08 -27.02 14.08
C SER A 232 -3.16 -25.96 13.83
N LEU A 233 -4.03 -26.21 12.86
CA LEU A 233 -5.20 -25.36 12.56
C LEU A 233 -6.07 -25.03 13.76
N SER A 234 -6.07 -25.91 14.78
CA SER A 234 -6.83 -25.75 16.01
C SER A 234 -6.31 -24.61 16.92
N GLU A 235 -5.11 -24.07 16.67
CA GLU A 235 -4.54 -22.98 17.47
C GLU A 235 -4.90 -21.55 16.96
N MET A 236 -5.56 -21.41 15.81
CA MET A 236 -6.23 -20.16 15.50
C MET A 236 -7.50 -20.09 16.36
N PRO A 237 -7.66 -19.05 17.21
CA PRO A 237 -8.89 -18.92 17.95
C PRO A 237 -10.03 -18.75 16.94
N ALA A 238 -10.79 -19.81 16.72
CA ALA A 238 -12.02 -19.71 15.98
C ALA A 238 -12.94 -18.78 16.77
N SER A 239 -13.48 -17.77 16.11
CA SER A 239 -14.52 -16.94 16.73
C SER A 239 -15.68 -17.85 17.08
N PRO A 240 -16.12 -17.92 18.37
CA PRO A 240 -17.07 -18.95 18.82
C PRO A 240 -18.46 -18.81 18.21
N THR A 241 -18.76 -17.74 17.53
CA THR A 241 -20.06 -17.49 16.90
C THR A 241 -19.89 -16.71 15.59
N VAL A 242 -20.35 -17.29 14.50
CA VAL A 242 -20.45 -16.60 13.22
C VAL A 242 -21.69 -15.67 13.28
N ALA A 243 -21.43 -14.37 13.21
CA ALA A 243 -22.53 -13.40 13.17
C ALA A 243 -23.32 -13.54 11.85
N PRO A 244 -24.67 -13.51 11.91
CA PRO A 244 -25.45 -13.55 10.68
C PRO A 244 -25.17 -12.34 9.80
N PRO A 245 -25.28 -12.48 8.50
CA PRO A 245 -25.10 -11.36 7.59
C PRO A 245 -26.19 -10.31 7.77
N HIS A 246 -25.83 -9.03 7.66
CA HIS A 246 -26.80 -7.94 7.63
C HIS A 246 -27.61 -7.96 6.33
N GLU A 247 -28.86 -7.55 6.38
CA GLU A 247 -29.67 -7.36 5.17
C GLU A 247 -29.03 -6.27 4.30
N MET A 248 -28.94 -6.55 3.01
CA MET A 248 -28.46 -5.59 2.02
C MET A 248 -29.61 -4.72 1.54
N ASN A 249 -29.35 -3.42 1.37
CA ASN A 249 -30.30 -2.56 0.67
C ASN A 249 -30.25 -2.82 -0.85
N VAL A 250 -31.16 -2.17 -1.59
CA VAL A 250 -31.31 -2.38 -3.04
C VAL A 250 -30.00 -2.10 -3.80
N ASP A 251 -29.29 -1.02 -3.46
CA ASP A 251 -28.05 -0.65 -4.15
C ASP A 251 -26.93 -1.64 -3.84
N GLN A 252 -26.82 -2.08 -2.59
CA GLN A 252 -25.83 -3.09 -2.18
C GLN A 252 -26.10 -4.44 -2.87
N GLN A 253 -27.37 -4.84 -2.94
CA GLN A 253 -27.77 -6.08 -3.60
C GLN A 253 -27.48 -6.03 -5.10
N ALA A 254 -27.80 -4.92 -5.77
CA ALA A 254 -27.49 -4.72 -7.18
C ALA A 254 -25.99 -4.80 -7.46
N ALA A 255 -25.17 -4.14 -6.64
CA ALA A 255 -23.71 -4.21 -6.78
C ALA A 255 -23.19 -5.63 -6.53
N PHE A 256 -23.72 -6.34 -5.54
CA PHE A 256 -23.37 -7.73 -5.27
C PHE A 256 -23.74 -8.64 -6.45
N ASP A 257 -24.96 -8.54 -6.96
CA ASP A 257 -25.45 -9.39 -8.07
C ASP A 257 -24.64 -9.20 -9.36
N GLU A 258 -24.15 -7.98 -9.62
CA GLU A 258 -23.27 -7.70 -10.76
C GLU A 258 -21.84 -8.24 -10.59
N ILE A 259 -21.33 -8.31 -9.35
CA ILE A 259 -19.94 -8.74 -9.08
C ILE A 259 -19.86 -10.25 -8.83
N VAL A 260 -20.84 -10.84 -8.17
CA VAL A 260 -20.76 -12.22 -7.70
C VAL A 260 -20.55 -13.26 -8.81
N PRO A 261 -21.03 -13.10 -10.06
CA PRO A 261 -20.71 -14.05 -11.13
C PRO A 261 -19.20 -14.20 -11.40
N TRP A 262 -18.45 -13.08 -11.33
CA TRP A 262 -17.01 -13.09 -11.48
C TRP A 262 -16.28 -13.82 -10.34
N VAL A 263 -16.82 -13.73 -9.12
CA VAL A 263 -16.32 -14.49 -7.97
C VAL A 263 -16.64 -15.98 -8.14
N ARG A 264 -17.80 -16.31 -8.72
CA ARG A 264 -18.26 -17.68 -8.93
C ARG A 264 -17.52 -18.40 -10.05
N ASP A 265 -17.45 -17.78 -11.19
CA ASP A 265 -16.98 -18.40 -12.43
C ASP A 265 -15.47 -18.20 -12.64
N GLY A 266 -14.86 -17.24 -11.90
CA GLY A 266 -13.49 -16.82 -12.12
C GLY A 266 -13.37 -15.84 -13.28
N GLY A 267 -12.12 -15.50 -13.62
CA GLY A 267 -11.80 -14.52 -14.64
C GLY A 267 -11.46 -13.15 -14.04
N PHE A 268 -10.46 -12.51 -14.64
CA PHE A 268 -9.98 -11.21 -14.18
C PHE A 268 -10.95 -10.08 -14.55
N SER A 269 -11.39 -9.34 -13.56
CA SER A 269 -12.22 -8.13 -13.71
C SER A 269 -11.90 -7.13 -12.60
N THR A 270 -12.12 -5.84 -12.87
CA THR A 270 -11.92 -4.76 -11.89
C THR A 270 -13.25 -4.07 -11.62
N HIS A 271 -13.66 -4.02 -10.37
CA HIS A 271 -14.92 -3.42 -9.94
C HIS A 271 -14.63 -2.25 -8.99
N LEU A 272 -15.06 -1.05 -9.36
CA LEU A 272 -15.02 0.12 -8.48
C LEU A 272 -16.37 0.25 -7.75
N LEU A 273 -16.35 0.11 -6.43
CA LEU A 273 -17.51 0.32 -5.56
C LEU A 273 -17.45 1.75 -4.99
N LEU A 274 -18.08 2.68 -5.69
CA LEU A 274 -18.23 4.07 -5.26
C LEU A 274 -19.42 4.17 -4.30
N GLY A 275 -19.15 4.36 -3.04
CA GLY A 275 -20.21 4.45 -2.05
C GLY A 275 -19.97 5.54 -1.02
N VAL A 276 -20.97 6.33 -0.71
CA VAL A 276 -20.89 7.37 0.33
C VAL A 276 -20.41 6.78 1.67
N THR A 277 -19.87 7.62 2.53
CA THR A 277 -19.41 7.17 3.85
C THR A 277 -20.60 6.64 4.65
N GLY A 278 -20.51 5.38 5.11
CA GLY A 278 -21.64 4.72 5.80
C GLY A 278 -22.63 4.02 4.86
N SER A 279 -22.33 3.87 3.58
CA SER A 279 -23.19 3.13 2.61
C SER A 279 -23.12 1.61 2.77
N GLY A 280 -22.28 1.09 3.67
CA GLY A 280 -22.16 -0.35 3.91
C GLY A 280 -21.34 -1.13 2.90
N LYS A 281 -20.40 -0.49 2.19
CA LYS A 281 -19.43 -1.16 1.30
C LYS A 281 -18.85 -2.45 1.88
N THR A 282 -18.55 -2.41 3.17
CA THR A 282 -17.97 -3.56 3.89
C THR A 282 -18.86 -4.79 3.86
N GLU A 283 -20.19 -4.65 3.92
CA GLU A 283 -21.10 -5.79 3.86
C GLU A 283 -21.04 -6.46 2.47
N VAL A 284 -20.96 -5.66 1.40
CA VAL A 284 -20.79 -6.19 0.04
C VAL A 284 -19.48 -6.99 -0.04
N TYR A 285 -18.37 -6.48 0.51
CA TYR A 285 -17.11 -7.22 0.55
C TYR A 285 -17.24 -8.54 1.31
N LEU A 286 -17.84 -8.51 2.52
CA LEU A 286 -18.00 -9.72 3.34
C LEU A 286 -18.83 -10.78 2.64
N ARG A 287 -19.87 -10.39 1.91
CA ARG A 287 -20.69 -11.31 1.11
C ARG A 287 -19.92 -11.92 -0.06
N LEU A 288 -19.18 -11.10 -0.82
CA LEU A 288 -18.35 -11.59 -1.92
C LEU A 288 -17.23 -12.52 -1.43
N MET A 289 -16.65 -12.21 -0.25
CA MET A 289 -15.64 -13.06 0.38
C MET A 289 -16.25 -14.40 0.82
N ALA A 290 -17.47 -14.43 1.35
CA ALA A 290 -18.18 -15.66 1.70
C ALA A 290 -18.38 -16.54 0.47
N GLU A 291 -18.85 -15.97 -0.63
CA GLU A 291 -19.00 -16.68 -1.92
C GLU A 291 -17.65 -17.26 -2.44
N CYS A 292 -16.57 -16.52 -2.26
CA CYS A 292 -15.23 -16.96 -2.62
C CYS A 292 -14.80 -18.20 -1.80
N ILE A 293 -15.05 -18.14 -0.48
CA ILE A 293 -14.68 -19.21 0.46
C ILE A 293 -15.53 -20.47 0.25
N GLU A 294 -16.82 -20.34 0.00
CA GLU A 294 -17.72 -21.47 -0.31
C GLU A 294 -17.23 -22.30 -1.53
N ARG A 295 -16.43 -21.68 -2.41
CA ARG A 295 -15.79 -22.33 -3.55
C ARG A 295 -14.39 -22.87 -3.26
N GLY A 296 -13.98 -22.91 -2.00
CA GLY A 296 -12.65 -23.38 -1.59
C GLY A 296 -11.51 -22.46 -2.02
N ARG A 297 -11.81 -21.17 -2.35
CA ARG A 297 -10.80 -20.17 -2.69
C ARG A 297 -10.58 -19.19 -1.54
N GLN A 298 -9.44 -18.50 -1.56
CA GLN A 298 -9.06 -17.55 -0.51
C GLN A 298 -9.31 -16.12 -0.95
N ALA A 299 -9.69 -15.27 0.00
CA ALA A 299 -9.90 -13.85 -0.21
C ALA A 299 -8.82 -13.01 0.47
N VAL A 300 -8.36 -11.95 -0.20
CA VAL A 300 -7.40 -10.97 0.35
C VAL A 300 -8.07 -9.61 0.44
N LEU A 301 -8.14 -9.07 1.66
CA LEU A 301 -8.67 -7.73 1.95
C LEU A 301 -7.54 -6.80 2.39
N LEU A 302 -7.26 -5.79 1.58
CA LEU A 302 -6.38 -4.71 1.94
C LEU A 302 -7.17 -3.57 2.57
N VAL A 303 -6.71 -3.11 3.73
CA VAL A 303 -7.26 -1.95 4.43
C VAL A 303 -6.13 -0.98 4.76
N PRO A 304 -6.36 0.34 4.82
CA PRO A 304 -5.36 1.28 5.31
C PRO A 304 -4.91 0.90 6.73
N GLU A 305 -3.61 1.04 7.04
CA GLU A 305 -3.07 0.61 8.33
C GLU A 305 -3.81 1.22 9.53
N ILE A 306 -4.19 2.48 9.41
CA ILE A 306 -4.96 3.21 10.42
C ILE A 306 -6.44 2.77 10.51
N ALA A 307 -6.98 2.11 9.49
CA ALA A 307 -8.32 1.54 9.49
C ALA A 307 -8.35 0.09 9.99
N LEU A 308 -7.18 -0.54 10.12
CA LEU A 308 -7.04 -1.89 10.68
C LEU A 308 -7.14 -1.85 12.20
N THR A 309 -8.27 -1.38 12.69
CA THR A 309 -8.56 -1.30 14.12
C THR A 309 -9.00 -2.68 14.67
N PRO A 310 -8.91 -2.91 15.99
CA PRO A 310 -9.47 -4.11 16.62
C PRO A 310 -10.95 -4.30 16.30
N GLN A 311 -11.70 -3.21 16.15
CA GLN A 311 -13.12 -3.24 15.78
C GLN A 311 -13.32 -3.81 14.37
N THR A 312 -12.56 -3.33 13.38
CA THR A 312 -12.59 -3.84 12.01
C THR A 312 -12.19 -5.32 11.95
N THR A 313 -11.08 -5.65 12.62
CA THR A 313 -10.57 -7.03 12.71
C THR A 313 -11.61 -7.97 13.33
N ARG A 314 -12.19 -7.56 14.47
CA ARG A 314 -13.21 -8.35 15.17
C ARG A 314 -14.46 -8.57 14.33
N ARG A 315 -14.91 -7.55 13.58
CA ARG A 315 -16.05 -7.65 12.66
C ARG A 315 -15.83 -8.71 11.57
N ILE A 316 -14.61 -8.80 11.03
CA ILE A 316 -14.26 -9.79 10.02
C ILE A 316 -14.15 -11.19 10.65
N GLN A 317 -13.50 -11.31 11.82
CA GLN A 317 -13.37 -12.57 12.55
C GLN A 317 -14.71 -13.13 13.01
N GLN A 318 -15.72 -12.28 13.27
CA GLN A 318 -17.09 -12.71 13.59
C GLN A 318 -17.83 -13.31 12.38
N ARG A 319 -17.35 -13.06 11.15
CA ARG A 319 -17.97 -13.57 9.92
C ARG A 319 -17.24 -14.79 9.36
N PHE A 320 -15.94 -14.91 9.61
CA PHE A 320 -15.10 -15.98 9.07
C PHE A 320 -14.30 -16.65 10.19
N PRO A 321 -14.27 -17.99 10.23
CA PRO A 321 -13.59 -18.71 11.30
C PRO A 321 -12.06 -18.69 11.16
N ARG A 322 -11.52 -18.59 9.94
CA ARG A 322 -10.08 -18.72 9.65
C ARG A 322 -9.51 -17.46 8.98
N VAL A 323 -9.29 -16.42 9.79
CA VAL A 323 -8.78 -15.11 9.33
C VAL A 323 -7.34 -14.91 9.77
N ALA A 324 -6.45 -14.67 8.83
CA ALA A 324 -5.09 -14.21 9.08
C ALA A 324 -5.03 -12.68 9.01
N VAL A 325 -4.58 -12.03 10.09
CA VAL A 325 -4.46 -10.56 10.14
C VAL A 325 -3.00 -10.15 10.09
N LEU A 326 -2.61 -9.35 9.08
CA LEU A 326 -1.24 -8.91 8.84
C LEU A 326 -1.10 -7.39 9.03
N HIS A 327 -0.41 -6.97 10.10
CA HIS A 327 -0.16 -5.55 10.38
C HIS A 327 1.24 -5.33 10.98
N SER A 328 1.69 -4.06 11.03
CA SER A 328 3.02 -3.69 11.51
C SER A 328 3.24 -4.02 12.99
N GLY A 329 2.20 -3.97 13.82
CA GLY A 329 2.24 -4.26 15.25
C GLY A 329 2.37 -5.75 15.65
N LEU A 330 2.32 -6.69 14.69
CA LEU A 330 2.53 -8.10 14.98
C LEU A 330 3.96 -8.39 15.44
N SER A 331 4.11 -9.26 16.45
CA SER A 331 5.42 -9.81 16.78
C SER A 331 6.00 -10.59 15.60
N ALA A 332 7.32 -10.70 15.54
CA ALA A 332 8.01 -11.42 14.47
C ALA A 332 7.54 -12.89 14.39
N SER A 333 7.36 -13.54 15.54
CA SER A 333 6.86 -14.92 15.61
C SER A 333 5.43 -15.05 15.09
N ALA A 334 4.51 -14.17 15.52
CA ALA A 334 3.13 -14.18 15.05
C ALA A 334 3.04 -13.95 13.55
N ARG A 335 3.86 -13.02 13.02
CA ARG A 335 3.91 -12.75 11.58
C ARG A 335 4.39 -13.96 10.77
N HIS A 336 5.38 -14.69 11.26
CA HIS A 336 5.85 -15.93 10.64
C HIS A 336 4.78 -17.03 10.70
N LYS A 337 4.11 -17.21 11.84
CA LYS A 337 3.00 -18.14 12.01
C LYS A 337 1.87 -17.88 10.99
N TYR A 338 1.39 -16.64 10.90
CA TYR A 338 0.36 -16.28 9.92
C TYR A 338 0.83 -16.52 8.48
N TRP A 339 2.07 -16.15 8.17
CA TRP A 339 2.62 -16.38 6.83
C TRP A 339 2.58 -17.86 6.45
N GLN A 340 2.95 -18.76 7.36
CA GLN A 340 2.92 -20.21 7.14
C GLN A 340 1.49 -20.74 6.97
N GLN A 341 0.56 -20.29 7.79
CA GLN A 341 -0.85 -20.69 7.71
C GLN A 341 -1.48 -20.25 6.39
N ILE A 342 -1.14 -19.05 5.91
CA ILE A 342 -1.58 -18.56 4.61
C ILE A 342 -0.99 -19.42 3.49
N ALA A 343 0.33 -19.66 3.51
CA ALA A 343 1.02 -20.46 2.50
C ALA A 343 0.53 -21.91 2.45
N ALA A 344 0.09 -22.47 3.58
CA ALA A 344 -0.52 -23.81 3.64
C ALA A 344 -2.00 -23.84 3.21
N GLY A 345 -2.59 -22.69 2.83
CA GLY A 345 -4.00 -22.60 2.46
C GLY A 345 -4.98 -22.69 3.63
N HIS A 346 -4.49 -22.61 4.87
CA HIS A 346 -5.31 -22.76 6.06
C HIS A 346 -6.12 -21.50 6.40
N ALA A 347 -5.65 -20.32 6.02
CA ALA A 347 -6.39 -19.08 6.17
C ALA A 347 -7.37 -18.92 4.98
N GLU A 348 -8.65 -18.72 5.26
CA GLU A 348 -9.68 -18.44 4.25
C GLU A 348 -9.64 -16.99 3.80
N VAL A 349 -9.39 -16.12 4.77
CA VAL A 349 -9.33 -14.67 4.58
C VAL A 349 -8.00 -14.14 5.11
N VAL A 350 -7.34 -13.35 4.27
CA VAL A 350 -6.18 -12.57 4.66
C VAL A 350 -6.57 -11.11 4.72
N VAL A 351 -6.43 -10.49 5.89
CA VAL A 351 -6.70 -9.07 6.09
C VAL A 351 -5.40 -8.37 6.46
N GLY A 352 -5.13 -7.24 5.86
CA GLY A 352 -3.95 -6.50 6.29
C GLY A 352 -3.74 -5.17 5.58
N ALA A 353 -2.69 -4.49 6.02
CA ALA A 353 -2.26 -3.23 5.42
C ALA A 353 -1.52 -3.48 4.09
N ARG A 354 -0.89 -2.45 3.56
CA ARG A 354 -0.16 -2.45 2.29
C ARG A 354 0.64 -3.74 2.00
N SER A 355 1.40 -4.24 2.97
CA SER A 355 2.26 -5.41 2.77
C SER A 355 1.49 -6.74 2.65
N ALA A 356 0.22 -6.79 3.05
CA ALA A 356 -0.61 -7.99 2.90
C ALA A 356 -0.88 -8.34 1.42
N VAL A 357 -0.63 -7.41 0.51
CA VAL A 357 -0.67 -7.69 -0.94
C VAL A 357 0.31 -8.78 -1.35
N PHE A 358 1.33 -9.07 -0.55
CA PHE A 358 2.32 -10.13 -0.78
C PHE A 358 2.07 -11.41 0.03
N ALA A 359 0.92 -11.53 0.67
CA ALA A 359 0.58 -12.76 1.38
C ALA A 359 0.62 -13.98 0.44
N PRO A 360 1.28 -15.09 0.82
CA PRO A 360 1.47 -16.25 -0.03
C PRO A 360 0.18 -17.09 -0.12
N VAL A 361 -0.82 -16.58 -0.78
CA VAL A 361 -2.14 -17.18 -0.96
C VAL A 361 -2.09 -18.15 -2.14
N PRO A 362 -2.16 -19.48 -1.93
CA PRO A 362 -1.99 -20.45 -3.03
C PRO A 362 -3.21 -20.54 -3.98
N ASN A 363 -4.39 -20.17 -3.53
CA ASN A 363 -5.63 -20.25 -4.32
C ASN A 363 -6.46 -18.99 -4.16
N ALA A 364 -5.94 -17.85 -4.66
CA ALA A 364 -6.63 -16.58 -4.59
C ALA A 364 -7.87 -16.58 -5.49
N GLY A 365 -9.03 -16.17 -4.94
CA GLY A 365 -10.30 -16.08 -5.67
C GLY A 365 -10.91 -14.69 -5.66
N LEU A 366 -10.43 -13.80 -4.79
CA LEU A 366 -10.93 -12.43 -4.70
C LEU A 366 -9.90 -11.52 -4.01
N PHE A 367 -9.65 -10.37 -4.62
CA PHE A 367 -8.96 -9.27 -3.96
C PHE A 367 -9.94 -8.13 -3.66
N VAL A 368 -9.82 -7.53 -2.49
CA VAL A 368 -10.56 -6.34 -2.10
C VAL A 368 -9.57 -5.29 -1.60
N VAL A 369 -9.70 -4.06 -2.07
CA VAL A 369 -8.91 -2.92 -1.59
C VAL A 369 -9.88 -1.87 -1.09
N ASP A 370 -10.01 -1.75 0.22
CA ASP A 370 -10.84 -0.71 0.83
C ASP A 370 -10.11 0.61 0.89
N GLU A 371 -10.82 1.72 0.73
CA GLU A 371 -10.29 3.08 0.63
C GLU A 371 -9.11 3.15 -0.39
N GLU A 372 -9.33 2.69 -1.63
CA GLU A 372 -8.30 2.47 -2.66
C GLU A 372 -7.47 3.73 -2.99
N HIS A 373 -8.04 4.90 -2.74
CA HIS A 373 -7.41 6.21 -2.95
C HIS A 373 -6.33 6.55 -1.90
N GLU A 374 -6.23 5.74 -0.85
CA GLU A 374 -5.39 6.06 0.31
C GLU A 374 -3.91 6.07 -0.05
N SER A 375 -3.25 7.19 0.22
CA SER A 375 -1.83 7.40 -0.10
C SER A 375 -0.88 6.44 0.63
N SER A 376 -1.30 5.88 1.78
CA SER A 376 -0.51 4.90 2.54
C SER A 376 -0.29 3.57 1.81
N TYR A 377 -1.05 3.30 0.76
CA TYR A 377 -0.79 2.17 -0.13
C TYR A 377 0.44 2.35 -1.02
N LYS A 378 0.96 3.57 -1.17
CA LYS A 378 2.25 3.82 -1.84
C LYS A 378 3.39 3.62 -0.85
N GLN A 379 4.44 2.89 -1.27
CA GLN A 379 5.64 2.71 -0.47
C GLN A 379 6.65 3.82 -0.72
N ASP A 380 7.21 4.39 0.35
CA ASP A 380 8.18 5.49 0.27
C ASP A 380 9.62 5.03 -0.01
N THR A 381 9.91 3.77 0.30
CA THR A 381 11.23 3.15 0.06
C THR A 381 11.18 2.20 -1.13
N ALA A 382 12.33 1.88 -1.69
CA ALA A 382 12.41 0.90 -2.79
C ALA A 382 12.00 -0.51 -2.33
N PRO A 383 11.23 -1.22 -3.16
CA PRO A 383 10.51 -0.78 -4.35
C PRO A 383 9.36 0.16 -4.00
N ARG A 384 9.25 1.30 -4.72
CA ARG A 384 8.21 2.31 -4.48
C ARG A 384 6.88 1.91 -5.14
N TYR A 385 6.39 0.72 -4.83
CA TYR A 385 5.16 0.19 -5.39
C TYR A 385 3.92 0.85 -4.77
N HIS A 386 2.80 0.77 -5.49
CA HIS A 386 1.46 1.08 -4.98
C HIS A 386 0.69 -0.23 -4.79
N ALA A 387 0.24 -0.52 -3.57
CA ALA A 387 -0.39 -1.82 -3.26
C ALA A 387 -1.69 -2.07 -4.04
N ARG A 388 -2.48 -1.03 -4.34
CA ARG A 388 -3.64 -1.15 -5.22
C ARG A 388 -3.24 -1.69 -6.60
N ASP A 389 -2.22 -1.10 -7.23
CA ASP A 389 -1.79 -1.48 -8.57
C ASP A 389 -1.16 -2.89 -8.56
N VAL A 390 -0.43 -3.22 -7.49
CA VAL A 390 0.09 -4.58 -7.27
C VAL A 390 -1.04 -5.57 -7.04
N ALA A 391 -2.10 -5.22 -6.29
CA ALA A 391 -3.27 -6.06 -6.09
C ALA A 391 -4.03 -6.33 -7.41
N ILE A 392 -4.20 -5.29 -8.25
CA ILE A 392 -4.78 -5.43 -9.60
C ILE A 392 -3.94 -6.40 -10.42
N LYS A 393 -2.60 -6.21 -10.44
CA LYS A 393 -1.72 -7.13 -11.17
C LYS A 393 -1.76 -8.54 -10.64
N ARG A 394 -1.86 -8.70 -9.34
CA ARG A 394 -1.95 -10.00 -8.69
C ARG A 394 -3.26 -10.70 -9.00
N ALA A 395 -4.39 -9.98 -8.95
CA ALA A 395 -5.70 -10.50 -9.38
C ALA A 395 -5.69 -10.92 -10.85
N GLN A 396 -4.98 -10.18 -11.72
CA GLN A 396 -4.79 -10.54 -13.11
C GLN A 396 -3.98 -11.83 -13.28
N LEU A 397 -2.91 -12.02 -12.50
CA LEU A 397 -2.09 -13.24 -12.55
C LEU A 397 -2.84 -14.45 -12.02
N ALA A 398 -3.67 -14.28 -10.99
CA ALA A 398 -4.50 -15.30 -10.39
C ALA A 398 -5.82 -15.55 -11.14
N ASP A 399 -6.09 -14.82 -12.23
CA ASP A 399 -7.33 -14.85 -13.02
C ASP A 399 -8.59 -14.77 -12.15
N CYS A 400 -8.64 -13.77 -11.27
CA CYS A 400 -9.76 -13.56 -10.35
C CYS A 400 -10.17 -12.09 -10.27
N PRO A 401 -11.42 -11.77 -9.81
CA PRO A 401 -11.88 -10.39 -9.70
C PRO A 401 -11.19 -9.62 -8.58
N ILE A 402 -11.15 -8.29 -8.76
CA ILE A 402 -10.75 -7.34 -7.74
C ILE A 402 -11.81 -6.27 -7.53
N VAL A 403 -12.14 -5.97 -6.25
CA VAL A 403 -13.05 -4.92 -5.85
C VAL A 403 -12.26 -3.79 -5.19
N LEU A 404 -12.39 -2.60 -5.75
CA LEU A 404 -11.78 -1.37 -5.24
C LEU A 404 -12.89 -0.52 -4.62
N GLY A 405 -12.84 -0.29 -3.33
CA GLY A 405 -13.88 0.45 -2.63
C GLY A 405 -13.43 1.82 -2.15
N SER A 406 -14.25 2.83 -2.37
CA SER A 406 -13.99 4.18 -1.88
C SER A 406 -15.26 5.05 -1.86
N ALA A 407 -15.28 6.02 -0.97
CA ALA A 407 -16.22 7.14 -1.04
C ALA A 407 -15.71 8.28 -1.96
N THR A 408 -14.41 8.36 -2.11
CA THR A 408 -13.68 9.37 -2.87
C THR A 408 -12.58 8.70 -3.69
N PRO A 409 -12.94 7.89 -4.71
CA PRO A 409 -11.96 7.16 -5.51
C PRO A 409 -10.87 8.05 -6.09
N SER A 410 -9.70 7.48 -6.37
CA SER A 410 -8.71 8.17 -7.17
C SER A 410 -9.25 8.43 -8.57
N LEU A 411 -8.93 9.59 -9.14
CA LEU A 411 -9.43 9.95 -10.48
C LEU A 411 -8.97 8.98 -11.55
N GLU A 412 -7.82 8.32 -11.36
CA GLU A 412 -7.34 7.27 -12.24
C GLU A 412 -8.25 6.04 -12.25
N THR A 413 -8.66 5.58 -11.07
CA THR A 413 -9.57 4.43 -10.93
C THR A 413 -10.97 4.78 -11.43
N TYR A 414 -11.45 5.97 -11.06
CA TYR A 414 -12.78 6.45 -11.47
C TYR A 414 -12.91 6.57 -12.99
N LEU A 415 -11.93 7.23 -13.66
CA LEU A 415 -11.95 7.39 -15.12
C LEU A 415 -11.96 6.03 -15.83
N ARG A 416 -11.15 5.07 -15.40
CA ARG A 416 -11.11 3.71 -15.98
C ARG A 416 -12.43 2.99 -15.81
N ALA A 417 -13.02 3.03 -14.62
CA ALA A 417 -14.31 2.38 -14.35
C ALA A 417 -15.44 2.99 -15.19
N MET A 418 -15.45 4.31 -15.37
CA MET A 418 -16.40 5.02 -16.23
C MET A 418 -16.25 4.64 -17.72
N GLN A 419 -15.04 4.48 -18.20
CA GLN A 419 -14.76 4.07 -19.58
C GLN A 419 -15.21 2.63 -19.85
N GLY A 420 -14.89 1.70 -18.94
CA GLY A 420 -15.31 0.31 -19.06
C GLY A 420 -16.82 0.13 -19.01
N THR A 421 -17.52 0.84 -18.13
CA THR A 421 -18.99 0.80 -18.06
C THR A 421 -19.67 1.35 -19.33
N LYS A 422 -19.07 2.35 -20.00
CA LYS A 422 -19.60 2.89 -21.26
C LYS A 422 -19.45 1.88 -22.41
N GLN A 423 -18.31 1.18 -22.48
CA GLN A 423 -18.08 0.16 -23.53
C GLN A 423 -19.05 -1.01 -23.41
N GLY A 424 -19.29 -1.52 -22.19
CA GLY A 424 -20.24 -2.60 -21.96
C GLY A 424 -21.70 -2.26 -22.29
N ARG A 425 -22.09 -0.98 -22.20
CA ARG A 425 -23.43 -0.53 -22.59
C ARG A 425 -23.61 -0.39 -24.12
N HIS A 426 -22.55 -0.07 -24.85
CA HIS A 426 -22.62 0.03 -26.32
C HIS A 426 -22.67 -1.32 -27.02
N GLU A 427 -22.14 -2.38 -26.42
CA GLU A 427 -22.20 -3.73 -26.96
C GLU A 427 -23.56 -4.42 -26.71
N GLY A 428 -24.35 -3.91 -25.74
CA GLY A 428 -25.69 -4.42 -25.40
C GLY A 428 -26.87 -3.83 -26.21
N THR A 429 -26.63 -2.82 -27.08
CA THR A 429 -27.68 -2.17 -27.87
C THR A 429 -27.49 -2.42 -29.37
N LYS A 430 -27.46 -3.68 -29.80
CA LYS A 430 -27.87 -4.06 -31.14
C LYS A 430 -29.23 -4.75 -31.00
N ASP A 431 -30.28 -4.05 -31.37
CA ASP A 431 -31.60 -4.64 -31.54
C ASP A 431 -31.51 -5.79 -32.56
N PRO A 432 -31.92 -7.01 -32.20
CA PRO A 432 -32.20 -8.03 -33.19
C PRO A 432 -33.71 -8.00 -33.45
N GLU A 433 -34.11 -7.54 -34.61
CA GLU A 433 -35.38 -8.01 -35.18
C GLU A 433 -35.27 -9.53 -35.37
N GLY A 434 -36.03 -10.32 -34.60
CA GLY A 434 -36.18 -11.76 -34.76
C GLY A 434 -36.14 -12.50 -33.44
N GLY A 435 -37.33 -12.87 -32.96
CA GLY A 435 -37.52 -13.51 -31.67
C GLY A 435 -36.78 -14.81 -31.45
N GLU A 436 -36.23 -14.94 -30.26
CA GLU A 436 -36.11 -16.18 -29.46
C GLU A 436 -35.77 -15.77 -28.02
N SER A 437 -36.34 -16.46 -27.03
CA SER A 437 -36.26 -16.15 -25.61
C SER A 437 -34.82 -16.15 -25.07
N PRO A 438 -34.40 -15.14 -24.23
CA PRO A 438 -33.06 -15.13 -23.66
C PRO A 438 -33.05 -15.80 -22.30
N THR A 439 -32.53 -16.99 -22.25
CA THR A 439 -31.97 -17.58 -21.02
C THR A 439 -30.45 -17.55 -21.11
N SER A 440 -29.85 -16.39 -20.88
CA SER A 440 -28.44 -16.28 -20.52
C SER A 440 -28.15 -14.83 -20.19
N GLY A 441 -27.58 -14.58 -18.99
CA GLY A 441 -27.17 -13.27 -18.55
C GLY A 441 -26.12 -12.60 -19.45
N PRO A 442 -25.81 -11.32 -19.29
CA PRO A 442 -24.98 -10.55 -20.21
C PRO A 442 -23.56 -11.12 -20.25
N SER A 443 -23.24 -11.79 -21.36
CA SER A 443 -21.87 -12.25 -21.65
C SER A 443 -21.03 -11.03 -22.03
N CYS A 444 -20.26 -10.52 -21.08
CA CYS A 444 -19.22 -9.54 -21.34
C CYS A 444 -18.08 -10.24 -22.13
N GLN A 445 -17.96 -9.96 -23.43
CA GLN A 445 -16.98 -10.61 -24.28
C GLN A 445 -15.54 -10.18 -23.92
N ARG A 446 -14.62 -11.14 -23.90
CA ARG A 446 -13.23 -11.11 -23.40
C ARG A 446 -12.22 -10.20 -24.15
N ALA A 447 -12.63 -9.18 -24.85
CA ALA A 447 -11.72 -8.36 -25.67
C ALA A 447 -11.10 -7.11 -24.99
N SER A 448 -11.61 -6.69 -23.84
CA SER A 448 -10.99 -5.63 -22.99
C SER A 448 -11.17 -6.02 -21.53
N VAL A 449 -10.19 -5.69 -20.67
CA VAL A 449 -10.29 -5.92 -19.22
C VAL A 449 -11.54 -5.20 -18.70
N PRO A 450 -12.59 -5.92 -18.26
CA PRO A 450 -13.79 -5.27 -17.80
C PRO A 450 -13.51 -4.48 -16.52
N SER A 451 -13.76 -3.18 -16.59
CA SER A 451 -13.70 -2.28 -15.43
C SER A 451 -15.08 -1.69 -15.23
N CYS A 452 -15.77 -2.04 -14.14
CA CYS A 452 -17.15 -1.66 -13.88
C CYS A 452 -17.26 -0.69 -12.70
N LEU A 453 -18.19 0.26 -12.80
CA LEU A 453 -18.51 1.21 -11.73
C LEU A 453 -19.85 0.86 -11.10
N HIS A 454 -19.83 0.53 -9.80
CA HIS A 454 -21.03 0.28 -8.98
C HIS A 454 -21.22 1.43 -7.99
N ARG A 455 -22.44 1.88 -7.77
CA ARG A 455 -22.77 3.03 -6.93
C ARG A 455 -23.59 2.63 -5.72
N LEU A 456 -23.20 3.14 -4.55
CA LEU A 456 -23.96 3.05 -3.31
C LEU A 456 -24.24 4.48 -2.81
N PRO A 457 -25.28 5.15 -3.34
CA PRO A 457 -25.51 6.57 -3.10
C PRO A 457 -26.09 6.87 -1.72
N THR A 458 -26.69 5.89 -1.04
CA THR A 458 -27.37 6.08 0.23
C THR A 458 -26.61 5.50 1.41
N ARG A 459 -26.80 6.06 2.61
CA ARG A 459 -26.33 5.48 3.87
C ARG A 459 -27.22 4.32 4.30
N VAL A 460 -26.61 3.36 5.01
CA VAL A 460 -27.38 2.28 5.65
C VAL A 460 -28.46 2.86 6.56
N ALA A 461 -29.65 2.24 6.54
CA ALA A 461 -30.85 2.67 7.25
C ALA A 461 -31.32 4.10 6.86
N ASP A 462 -31.09 4.50 5.63
CA ASP A 462 -31.51 5.79 5.03
C ASP A 462 -31.15 7.02 5.87
N ARG A 463 -30.09 6.91 6.66
CA ARG A 463 -29.61 8.01 7.50
C ARG A 463 -29.20 9.21 6.66
N PRO A 464 -29.61 10.43 7.04
CA PRO A 464 -29.27 11.61 6.27
C PRO A 464 -27.78 11.88 6.30
N MET A 465 -27.27 12.46 5.22
CA MET A 465 -25.91 12.98 5.18
C MET A 465 -25.78 14.18 6.13
N PRO A 466 -24.63 14.39 6.78
CA PRO A 466 -24.44 15.51 7.69
C PRO A 466 -24.51 16.84 6.93
N THR A 467 -25.07 17.86 7.58
CA THR A 467 -25.05 19.22 7.05
C THR A 467 -23.65 19.82 7.20
N ILE A 468 -23.07 20.33 6.10
CA ILE A 468 -21.77 21.02 6.12
C ILE A 468 -21.99 22.52 6.07
N GLU A 469 -21.57 23.22 7.14
CA GLU A 469 -21.60 24.66 7.28
C GLU A 469 -20.21 25.22 6.98
N LEU A 470 -20.13 26.18 6.03
CA LEU A 470 -18.87 26.85 5.68
C LEU A 470 -18.69 28.10 6.53
N VAL A 471 -17.51 28.27 7.08
CA VAL A 471 -17.07 29.48 7.77
C VAL A 471 -15.90 30.12 7.04
N ASP A 472 -16.10 31.33 6.54
CA ASP A 472 -15.03 32.13 5.97
C ASP A 472 -14.14 32.70 7.08
N LEU A 473 -12.90 32.19 7.16
CA LEU A 473 -11.92 32.60 8.17
C LEU A 473 -11.47 34.06 7.97
N LYS A 474 -11.56 34.61 6.76
CA LYS A 474 -11.24 36.02 6.48
C LYS A 474 -12.22 36.93 7.18
N GLN A 475 -13.52 36.61 7.08
CA GLN A 475 -14.57 37.36 7.78
C GLN A 475 -14.48 37.17 9.30
N ALA A 476 -14.26 35.95 9.76
CA ALA A 476 -14.11 35.65 11.17
C ALA A 476 -12.90 36.39 11.82
N ALA A 477 -11.80 36.52 11.09
CA ALA A 477 -10.61 37.25 11.56
C ALA A 477 -10.82 38.77 11.67
N ARG A 478 -11.71 39.35 10.86
CA ARG A 478 -12.08 40.78 10.95
C ARG A 478 -12.91 41.11 12.20
N MET A 479 -13.63 40.12 12.71
CA MET A 479 -14.50 40.27 13.89
C MET A 479 -13.75 40.17 15.22
N ARG A 480 -12.53 39.68 15.25
CA ARG A 480 -11.76 39.42 16.47
C ARG A 480 -10.30 39.90 16.34
N LYS A 481 -9.80 40.58 17.40
CA LYS A 481 -8.36 40.88 17.49
C LYS A 481 -7.57 39.60 17.86
N GLY A 482 -6.53 39.34 17.11
CA GLY A 482 -5.63 38.20 17.35
C GLY A 482 -5.85 37.03 16.41
N VAL A 483 -4.99 36.03 16.51
CA VAL A 483 -5.04 34.84 15.68
C VAL A 483 -5.74 33.70 16.46
N HIS A 484 -6.92 33.33 16.01
CA HIS A 484 -7.72 32.25 16.58
C HIS A 484 -7.83 31.10 15.58
N LEU A 485 -7.71 29.86 16.05
CA LEU A 485 -7.92 28.65 15.25
C LEU A 485 -9.41 28.34 15.12
N LEU A 486 -10.15 28.61 16.19
CA LEU A 486 -11.58 28.34 16.25
C LEU A 486 -12.35 29.61 15.91
N SER A 487 -13.24 29.54 14.93
CA SER A 487 -14.18 30.63 14.66
C SER A 487 -15.22 30.75 15.77
N PRO A 488 -15.85 31.92 15.95
CA PRO A 488 -16.94 32.08 16.93
C PRO A 488 -18.06 31.05 16.76
N ARG A 489 -18.32 30.68 15.51
CA ARG A 489 -19.35 29.69 15.18
C ARG A 489 -18.99 28.31 15.68
N LEU A 490 -17.76 27.85 15.43
CA LEU A 490 -17.28 26.54 15.88
C LEU A 490 -17.21 26.47 17.41
N GLU A 491 -16.75 27.56 18.07
CA GLU A 491 -16.73 27.66 19.54
C GLU A 491 -18.14 27.49 20.13
N HIS A 492 -19.12 28.20 19.57
CA HIS A 492 -20.52 28.09 20.01
C HIS A 492 -21.04 26.65 19.89
N LEU A 493 -20.73 26.00 18.76
CA LEU A 493 -21.18 24.63 18.52
C LEU A 493 -20.47 23.60 19.41
N ILE A 494 -19.20 23.77 19.71
CA ILE A 494 -18.48 22.92 20.67
C ILE A 494 -19.15 22.99 22.04
N LYS A 495 -19.45 24.20 22.52
CA LYS A 495 -20.14 24.42 23.81
C LYS A 495 -21.52 23.73 23.82
N HIS A 496 -22.31 23.98 22.80
CA HIS A 496 -23.63 23.40 22.65
C HIS A 496 -23.59 21.86 22.59
N THR A 497 -22.61 21.28 21.85
CA THR A 497 -22.45 19.84 21.77
C THR A 497 -22.17 19.22 23.14
N LYS A 498 -21.33 19.84 23.95
CA LYS A 498 -21.05 19.42 25.33
C LYS A 498 -22.29 19.51 26.22
N GLU A 499 -23.01 20.62 26.13
CA GLU A 499 -24.23 20.84 26.92
C GLU A 499 -25.32 19.78 26.64
N GLN A 500 -25.29 19.21 25.42
CA GLN A 500 -26.19 18.11 25.02
C GLN A 500 -25.64 16.71 25.40
N GLY A 501 -24.50 16.61 26.08
CA GLY A 501 -23.85 15.33 26.39
C GLY A 501 -23.37 14.56 25.16
N GLN A 502 -23.10 15.27 24.07
CA GLN A 502 -22.63 14.74 22.80
C GLN A 502 -21.13 14.99 22.63
N GLN A 503 -20.54 14.36 21.64
CA GLN A 503 -19.11 14.43 21.40
C GLN A 503 -18.77 15.15 20.09
N ALA A 504 -17.57 15.74 20.04
CA ALA A 504 -17.07 16.41 18.86
C ALA A 504 -15.72 15.83 18.39
N ILE A 505 -15.48 15.93 17.08
CA ILE A 505 -14.18 15.66 16.47
C ILE A 505 -13.66 16.94 15.82
N LEU A 506 -12.44 17.36 16.14
CA LEU A 506 -11.78 18.52 15.54
C LEU A 506 -10.59 18.07 14.70
N LEU A 507 -10.69 18.26 13.39
CA LEU A 507 -9.65 17.89 12.44
C LEU A 507 -8.73 19.06 12.13
N LEU A 508 -7.42 18.84 12.30
CA LEU A 508 -6.37 19.66 11.71
C LEU A 508 -5.72 18.90 10.55
N ASN A 509 -5.70 19.48 9.38
CA ASN A 509 -5.28 18.77 8.18
C ASN A 509 -3.79 18.38 8.14
N ARG A 510 -2.88 18.98 8.95
CA ARG A 510 -1.45 18.67 8.90
C ARG A 510 -0.72 18.91 10.21
N ARG A 511 0.41 18.16 10.38
CA ARG A 511 1.45 18.40 11.39
C ARG A 511 2.36 19.53 10.98
N GLY A 512 2.86 20.28 11.98
CA GLY A 512 3.98 21.21 11.80
C GLY A 512 3.58 22.67 11.85
N TYR A 513 4.58 23.51 12.03
CA TYR A 513 4.47 24.96 12.11
C TYR A 513 3.84 25.56 10.86
N ALA A 514 3.27 26.77 11.06
CA ALA A 514 2.64 27.56 10.03
C ALA A 514 3.43 27.60 8.74
N ASN A 515 2.85 27.07 7.74
CA ASN A 515 3.42 27.19 6.42
C ASN A 515 2.72 28.28 5.59
N PHE A 516 1.74 28.97 6.16
CA PHE A 516 0.94 29.92 5.41
C PHE A 516 1.04 31.31 6.05
N VAL A 517 1.44 32.27 5.27
CA VAL A 517 1.50 33.67 5.65
C VAL A 517 0.46 34.45 4.87
N TYR A 518 -0.37 35.15 5.58
CA TYR A 518 -1.51 35.89 5.06
C TYR A 518 -1.39 37.36 5.43
N ASN A 519 -1.71 38.23 4.48
CA ASN A 519 -1.81 39.67 4.72
C ASN A 519 -3.27 40.05 4.98
N PRO A 520 -3.65 40.42 6.20
CA PRO A 520 -5.02 40.80 6.53
C PRO A 520 -5.43 42.14 5.91
N SER A 521 -4.49 42.96 5.37
CA SER A 521 -4.79 44.25 4.76
C SER A 521 -5.19 44.11 3.29
N THR A 522 -4.61 43.14 2.57
CA THR A 522 -4.91 42.87 1.13
C THR A 522 -5.85 41.72 0.90
N ASP A 523 -6.15 40.96 1.95
CA ASP A 523 -6.98 39.76 1.90
C ASP A 523 -6.37 38.61 1.09
N GLU A 524 -5.03 38.60 0.92
CA GLU A 524 -4.32 37.68 0.06
C GLU A 524 -3.21 36.90 0.80
N PRO A 525 -2.91 35.65 0.37
CA PRO A 525 -1.72 34.94 0.84
C PRO A 525 -0.47 35.64 0.30
N VAL A 526 0.64 35.53 1.06
CA VAL A 526 1.92 36.03 0.57
C VAL A 526 2.44 35.09 -0.52
N THR A 527 2.44 35.59 -1.75
CA THR A 527 2.95 34.86 -2.92
C THR A 527 4.41 35.20 -3.20
N CYS A 528 5.10 34.28 -3.87
CA CYS A 528 6.44 34.51 -4.34
C CYS A 528 6.48 35.61 -5.43
N ARG A 529 7.50 36.44 -5.40
CA ARG A 529 7.67 37.53 -6.40
C ARG A 529 8.07 37.01 -7.79
N PHE A 530 8.47 35.74 -7.93
CA PHE A 530 8.92 35.14 -9.20
C PHE A 530 7.99 34.04 -9.72
N CYS A 531 7.05 33.61 -8.91
CA CYS A 531 6.03 32.62 -9.28
C CYS A 531 4.78 32.83 -8.43
N ASP A 532 3.63 32.43 -8.92
CA ASP A 532 2.32 32.60 -8.26
C ASP A 532 2.10 31.67 -7.08
N ALA A 533 3.17 31.02 -6.60
CA ALA A 533 3.12 30.09 -5.50
C ALA A 533 3.13 30.82 -4.15
N THR A 534 2.32 30.32 -3.23
CA THR A 534 2.31 30.78 -1.83
C THR A 534 3.65 30.51 -1.17
N MET A 535 4.19 31.52 -0.47
CA MET A 535 5.44 31.36 0.29
C MET A 535 5.19 30.71 1.65
N THR A 536 6.17 29.90 2.06
CA THR A 536 6.13 29.15 3.31
C THR A 536 7.07 29.79 4.35
N TYR A 537 6.59 29.94 5.57
CA TYR A 537 7.40 30.45 6.65
C TYR A 537 8.38 29.40 7.17
N HIS A 538 9.63 29.78 7.29
CA HIS A 538 10.69 28.99 7.92
C HIS A 538 11.31 29.75 9.07
N ARG A 539 11.47 29.10 10.21
CA ARG A 539 12.12 29.66 11.37
C ARG A 539 13.63 29.64 11.19
N THR A 540 14.30 30.72 11.50
CA THR A 540 15.77 30.75 11.56
C THR A 540 16.26 30.02 12.82
N ALA A 541 17.30 29.19 12.69
CA ALA A 541 17.87 28.45 13.81
C ALA A 541 18.50 29.36 14.84
N GLY A 542 18.03 29.32 16.09
CA GLY A 542 18.62 30.10 17.21
C GLY A 542 17.67 30.45 18.34
N GLU A 543 16.37 30.20 18.25
CA GLU A 543 15.43 30.68 19.27
C GLU A 543 14.72 29.54 20.05
N GLY A 544 14.90 29.61 21.39
CA GLY A 544 14.31 28.70 22.35
C GLY A 544 12.79 28.93 22.58
N ASN A 545 12.20 28.08 23.39
CA ASN A 545 10.80 27.88 23.74
C ASN A 545 9.80 29.04 23.58
N VAL A 546 8.62 28.72 23.06
CA VAL A 546 7.64 29.54 22.34
C VAL A 546 6.61 30.31 23.20
N GLY A 547 6.66 30.27 24.53
CA GLY A 547 5.53 30.75 25.35
C GLY A 547 5.28 32.26 25.38
N ALA A 548 6.32 33.10 25.44
CA ALA A 548 6.16 34.56 25.68
C ALA A 548 6.67 35.46 24.54
N GLN A 549 7.28 34.91 23.52
CA GLN A 549 8.05 35.65 22.52
C GLN A 549 7.39 35.68 21.11
N PHE A 550 6.14 35.31 20.99
CA PHE A 550 5.46 35.17 19.68
C PHE A 550 5.45 36.49 18.87
N LYS A 551 5.33 37.65 19.55
CA LYS A 551 5.41 38.95 18.90
C LYS A 551 6.82 39.30 18.39
N LYS A 552 7.88 38.78 19.01
CA LYS A 552 9.28 39.03 18.66
C LYS A 552 9.75 38.07 17.56
N ALA A 553 9.21 36.84 17.52
CA ALA A 553 9.49 35.84 16.47
C ALA A 553 8.89 36.22 15.09
N LEU A 554 7.89 37.10 15.08
CA LEU A 554 7.28 37.62 13.85
C LEU A 554 8.25 38.47 13.00
N HIS A 555 9.39 38.93 13.59
CA HIS A 555 10.35 39.80 12.88
C HIS A 555 11.63 39.04 12.40
N THR A 556 11.84 37.79 12.76
CA THR A 556 13.11 37.09 12.50
C THR A 556 13.00 35.87 11.57
N GLY A 557 11.82 35.53 11.07
CA GLY A 557 11.61 34.40 10.17
C GLY A 557 11.83 34.75 8.69
N GLN A 558 11.97 33.71 7.88
CA GLN A 558 12.11 33.81 6.43
C GLN A 558 10.96 33.13 5.73
N LEU A 559 10.53 33.67 4.60
CA LEU A 559 9.57 33.10 3.69
C LEU A 559 10.32 32.42 2.54
N HIS A 560 10.04 31.17 2.30
CA HIS A 560 10.65 30.40 1.22
C HIS A 560 9.63 30.04 0.16
N CYS A 561 9.97 30.26 -1.08
CA CYS A 561 9.25 29.67 -2.21
C CYS A 561 9.81 28.29 -2.51
N HIS A 562 8.99 27.26 -2.47
CA HIS A 562 9.42 25.89 -2.75
C HIS A 562 9.52 25.55 -4.25
N TYR A 563 9.18 26.52 -5.12
CA TYR A 563 9.30 26.34 -6.58
C TYR A 563 10.61 26.92 -7.12
N CYS A 564 10.87 28.21 -6.84
CA CYS A 564 12.05 28.91 -7.36
C CYS A 564 13.14 29.11 -6.30
N LEU A 565 12.94 28.65 -5.07
CA LEU A 565 13.82 28.79 -3.92
C LEU A 565 14.08 30.24 -3.48
N ALA A 566 13.31 31.21 -4.00
CA ALA A 566 13.40 32.57 -3.54
C ALA A 566 13.15 32.62 -2.03
N VAL A 567 13.99 33.34 -1.31
CA VAL A 567 13.88 33.59 0.12
C VAL A 567 13.60 35.08 0.32
N ASP A 568 12.53 35.38 1.03
CA ASP A 568 12.20 36.72 1.48
C ASP A 568 12.26 36.79 3.00
N PRO A 569 13.00 37.73 3.59
CA PRO A 569 12.83 38.06 5.02
C PRO A 569 11.36 38.45 5.28
N LEU A 570 10.80 38.01 6.40
CA LEU A 570 9.39 38.25 6.72
C LEU A 570 9.05 39.74 6.79
N ASP A 571 9.99 40.57 7.34
CA ASP A 571 9.85 42.02 7.40
C ASP A 571 9.88 42.71 6.01
N ALA A 572 10.69 42.18 5.08
CA ALA A 572 10.75 42.68 3.72
C ALA A 572 9.46 42.32 2.93
N ALA A 573 8.94 41.12 3.13
CA ALA A 573 7.66 40.69 2.57
C ALA A 573 6.49 41.50 3.15
N ALA A 574 6.49 41.81 4.46
CA ALA A 574 5.48 42.64 5.08
C ALA A 574 5.50 44.07 4.52
N LYS A 575 6.68 44.68 4.34
CA LYS A 575 6.81 45.99 3.70
C LYS A 575 6.28 45.99 2.27
N ARG A 576 6.60 44.96 1.48
CA ARG A 576 6.14 44.83 0.09
C ARG A 576 4.62 44.72 0.00
N MET A 577 4.00 44.00 0.93
CA MET A 577 2.56 43.75 0.97
C MET A 577 1.77 44.84 1.69
N GLY A 578 2.40 45.92 2.13
CA GLY A 578 1.74 47.10 2.72
C GLY A 578 1.15 46.93 4.11
N GLY A 579 1.60 45.94 4.89
CA GLY A 579 1.05 45.76 6.22
C GLY A 579 1.69 44.64 7.09
N ASN A 580 1.08 44.41 8.23
CA ASN A 580 1.46 43.33 9.12
C ASN A 580 1.04 41.95 8.52
N LEU A 581 1.97 41.03 8.47
CA LEU A 581 1.72 39.69 8.05
C LEU A 581 1.29 38.84 9.25
N ASN A 582 0.27 38.02 9.08
CA ASN A 582 -0.16 37.05 10.07
C ASN A 582 0.36 35.67 9.69
N LEU A 583 1.05 35.06 10.65
CA LEU A 583 1.50 33.67 10.56
C LEU A 583 0.36 32.76 11.01
N PHE A 584 -0.17 31.97 10.09
CA PHE A 584 -1.11 30.92 10.44
C PHE A 584 -0.35 29.63 10.79
N GLY A 585 -0.10 29.44 12.08
CA GLY A 585 0.42 28.20 12.66
C GLY A 585 -0.72 27.32 13.12
N LEU A 586 -1.02 26.29 12.34
CA LEU A 586 -2.04 25.29 12.65
C LEU A 586 -1.37 24.06 13.30
N GLY A 587 -0.71 24.23 14.45
CA GLY A 587 -0.19 23.11 15.22
C GLY A 587 -1.27 22.50 16.12
N THR A 588 -1.29 21.16 16.26
CA THR A 588 -2.18 20.47 17.21
C THR A 588 -1.98 20.96 18.65
N GLN A 589 -0.75 21.34 19.03
CA GLN A 589 -0.44 21.93 20.32
C GLN A 589 -1.16 23.27 20.55
N ARG A 590 -1.23 24.11 19.55
CA ARG A 590 -1.93 25.39 19.65
C ARG A 590 -3.44 25.20 19.77
N MET A 591 -4.00 24.18 19.12
CA MET A 591 -5.39 23.79 19.30
C MET A 591 -5.65 23.44 20.76
N GLU A 592 -4.79 22.63 21.35
CA GLU A 592 -4.83 22.21 22.74
C GLU A 592 -4.80 23.41 23.70
N GLU A 593 -3.87 24.38 23.46
CA GLU A 593 -3.79 25.62 24.23
C GLU A 593 -5.07 26.47 24.09
N GLU A 594 -5.64 26.57 22.90
CA GLU A 594 -6.82 27.36 22.64
C GLU A 594 -8.08 26.70 23.26
N LEU A 595 -8.21 25.36 23.17
CA LEU A 595 -9.29 24.61 23.83
C LEU A 595 -9.22 24.76 25.34
N SER A 596 -8.02 24.56 25.95
CA SER A 596 -7.82 24.70 27.41
C SER A 596 -8.19 26.08 27.93
N LYS A 597 -7.85 27.13 27.17
CA LYS A 597 -8.14 28.52 27.59
C LYS A 597 -9.61 28.90 27.45
N LYS A 598 -10.26 28.42 26.38
CA LYS A 598 -11.65 28.81 26.08
C LYS A 598 -12.69 27.91 26.74
N PHE A 599 -12.33 26.66 27.01
CA PHE A 599 -13.22 25.65 27.56
C PHE A 599 -12.54 24.90 28.73
N PRO A 600 -12.39 25.50 29.91
CA PRO A 600 -11.67 24.89 31.04
C PRO A 600 -12.37 23.59 31.54
N ASP A 601 -13.68 23.47 31.34
CA ASP A 601 -14.47 22.31 31.77
C ASP A 601 -14.59 21.22 30.72
N LEU A 602 -13.91 21.37 29.54
CA LEU A 602 -13.98 20.44 28.42
C LEU A 602 -12.90 19.37 28.57
N THR A 603 -13.28 18.09 28.52
CA THR A 603 -12.33 17.01 28.41
C THR A 603 -11.98 16.78 26.94
N PHE A 604 -10.72 16.94 26.60
CA PHE A 604 -10.26 16.70 25.23
C PHE A 604 -8.97 15.87 25.20
N GLU A 605 -8.77 15.13 24.11
CA GLU A 605 -7.56 14.34 23.89
C GLU A 605 -7.02 14.59 22.50
N ARG A 606 -5.68 14.65 22.38
CA ARG A 606 -4.99 14.85 21.12
C ARG A 606 -4.51 13.52 20.53
N VAL A 607 -4.84 13.30 19.26
CA VAL A 607 -4.45 12.11 18.52
C VAL A 607 -3.62 12.50 17.30
N ASP A 608 -2.32 12.41 17.44
CA ASP A 608 -1.37 12.52 16.35
C ASP A 608 -0.20 11.56 16.57
N SER A 609 0.70 11.43 15.57
CA SER A 609 1.80 10.48 15.68
C SER A 609 2.87 10.87 16.71
N ASP A 610 2.84 12.09 17.25
CA ASP A 610 3.82 12.54 18.26
C ASP A 610 3.33 12.13 19.66
N THR A 611 2.02 12.07 19.86
CA THR A 611 1.38 11.62 21.10
C THR A 611 1.18 10.11 21.16
N MET A 612 0.98 9.45 20.02
CA MET A 612 0.74 8.01 19.90
C MET A 612 2.06 7.25 19.67
N ARG A 613 2.86 7.03 20.72
CA ARG A 613 4.18 6.39 20.61
C ARG A 613 4.12 4.86 20.64
N GLY A 614 3.11 4.28 21.27
CA GLY A 614 2.88 2.85 21.37
C GLY A 614 1.66 2.38 20.57
N SER A 615 1.69 1.15 20.06
CA SER A 615 0.55 0.55 19.34
C SER A 615 -0.74 0.49 20.19
N GLY A 616 -0.62 0.45 21.52
CA GLY A 616 -1.76 0.42 22.45
C GLY A 616 -2.28 1.80 22.86
N ASP A 617 -1.54 2.89 22.62
CA ASP A 617 -1.95 4.23 23.08
C ASP A 617 -3.17 4.73 22.30
N TYR A 618 -3.18 4.49 21.00
CA TYR A 618 -4.30 4.84 20.12
C TYR A 618 -5.59 4.11 20.53
N GLU A 619 -5.50 2.82 20.81
CA GLU A 619 -6.65 2.01 21.23
C GLU A 619 -7.23 2.46 22.57
N LYS A 620 -6.37 2.81 23.54
CA LYS A 620 -6.81 3.33 24.83
C LYS A 620 -7.59 4.63 24.70
N VAL A 621 -7.07 5.57 23.90
CA VAL A 621 -7.76 6.86 23.67
C VAL A 621 -9.10 6.65 22.98
N LEU A 622 -9.15 5.80 21.95
CA LEU A 622 -10.39 5.50 21.26
C LEU A 622 -11.43 4.83 22.18
N LYS A 623 -10.98 3.94 23.08
CA LYS A 623 -11.87 3.32 24.05
C LYS A 623 -12.45 4.36 25.02
N ARG A 624 -11.62 5.22 25.62
CA ARG A 624 -12.05 6.32 26.49
C ARG A 624 -13.04 7.25 25.80
N PHE A 625 -12.80 7.53 24.50
CA PHE A 625 -13.72 8.33 23.70
C PHE A 625 -15.05 7.60 23.45
N ALA A 626 -15.01 6.30 23.14
CA ALA A 626 -16.21 5.48 23.00
C ALA A 626 -17.01 5.38 24.31
N ASP A 627 -16.32 5.31 25.46
CA ASP A 627 -16.89 5.26 26.81
C ASP A 627 -17.35 6.66 27.29
N LYS A 628 -17.28 7.70 26.44
CA LYS A 628 -17.68 9.10 26.71
C LYS A 628 -16.90 9.80 27.81
N GLU A 629 -15.69 9.36 28.11
CA GLU A 629 -14.78 10.03 29.05
C GLU A 629 -14.13 11.29 28.44
N ILE A 630 -14.19 11.43 27.11
CA ILE A 630 -13.61 12.52 26.33
C ILE A 630 -14.72 13.20 25.56
N ASP A 631 -14.89 14.52 25.72
CA ASP A 631 -15.88 15.34 25.01
C ASP A 631 -15.44 15.65 23.57
N VAL A 632 -14.14 15.96 23.39
CA VAL A 632 -13.56 16.38 22.10
C VAL A 632 -12.33 15.59 21.77
N LEU A 633 -12.36 14.92 20.63
CA LEU A 633 -11.17 14.31 20.05
C LEU A 633 -10.57 15.28 19.02
N CYS A 634 -9.33 15.73 19.22
CA CYS A 634 -8.67 16.62 18.28
C CYS A 634 -7.41 15.97 17.69
N GLY A 635 -7.15 16.21 16.41
CA GLY A 635 -5.97 15.61 15.80
C GLY A 635 -5.90 15.76 14.29
N THR A 636 -4.99 14.97 13.70
CA THR A 636 -4.73 14.98 12.27
C THR A 636 -5.60 13.93 11.54
N GLN A 637 -5.24 13.57 10.33
CA GLN A 637 -5.96 12.58 9.50
C GLN A 637 -6.18 11.22 10.19
N MET A 638 -5.48 10.93 11.29
CA MET A 638 -5.69 9.68 12.03
C MET A 638 -7.11 9.55 12.61
N ILE A 639 -7.74 10.68 13.01
CA ILE A 639 -9.10 10.68 13.54
C ILE A 639 -10.17 10.69 12.43
N ALA A 640 -9.78 10.96 11.18
CA ALA A 640 -10.68 11.00 10.05
C ALA A 640 -11.06 9.60 9.54
N LYS A 641 -10.38 8.53 9.97
CA LYS A 641 -10.43 7.22 9.30
C LYS A 641 -10.81 6.09 10.26
N GLY A 642 -11.59 5.14 9.74
CA GLY A 642 -11.85 3.84 10.39
C GLY A 642 -12.67 3.85 11.70
N LEU A 643 -13.13 5.00 12.18
CA LEU A 643 -13.79 5.14 13.46
C LEU A 643 -15.31 5.23 13.31
N ASP A 644 -16.03 4.58 14.19
CA ASP A 644 -17.50 4.62 14.25
C ASP A 644 -17.93 4.97 15.68
N PHE A 645 -18.31 6.24 15.87
CA PHE A 645 -18.77 6.77 17.15
C PHE A 645 -20.18 7.34 17.02
N PRO A 646 -21.19 6.63 17.47
CA PRO A 646 -22.59 7.05 17.33
C PRO A 646 -22.93 8.38 18.03
N ASN A 647 -22.18 8.74 19.08
CA ASN A 647 -22.42 9.95 19.87
C ASN A 647 -21.75 11.23 19.28
N VAL A 648 -21.02 11.10 18.17
CA VAL A 648 -20.39 12.25 17.50
C VAL A 648 -21.41 12.98 16.64
N SER A 649 -21.87 14.15 17.12
CA SER A 649 -22.80 15.02 16.42
C SER A 649 -22.12 16.21 15.73
N LEU A 650 -20.93 16.64 16.21
CA LEU A 650 -20.18 17.75 15.64
C LEU A 650 -18.82 17.30 15.10
N VAL A 651 -18.51 17.74 13.88
CA VAL A 651 -17.18 17.64 13.31
C VAL A 651 -16.71 19.03 12.87
N GLY A 652 -15.56 19.46 13.37
CA GLY A 652 -14.91 20.71 12.98
C GLY A 652 -13.68 20.47 12.12
N VAL A 653 -13.68 20.95 10.88
CA VAL A 653 -12.47 21.04 10.05
C VAL A 653 -11.88 22.42 10.25
N VAL A 654 -10.77 22.50 10.99
CA VAL A 654 -10.20 23.78 11.46
C VAL A 654 -9.59 24.60 10.32
N SER A 655 -9.07 23.93 9.29
CA SER A 655 -8.63 24.58 8.05
C SER A 655 -8.76 23.62 6.86
N GLY A 656 -9.63 23.98 5.93
CA GLY A 656 -9.82 23.26 4.67
C GLY A 656 -8.68 23.49 3.66
N ASP A 657 -7.97 24.60 3.77
CA ASP A 657 -7.03 25.08 2.76
C ASP A 657 -5.65 24.44 2.78
N THR A 658 -5.29 23.77 3.87
CA THR A 658 -3.89 23.35 4.11
C THR A 658 -3.34 22.46 3.00
N SER A 659 -4.19 21.60 2.40
CA SER A 659 -3.78 20.75 1.29
C SER A 659 -3.77 21.51 -0.03
N LEU A 660 -4.67 22.48 -0.24
CA LEU A 660 -4.76 23.27 -1.48
C LEU A 660 -3.52 24.14 -1.71
N SER A 661 -2.88 24.58 -0.62
CA SER A 661 -1.65 25.38 -0.69
C SER A 661 -0.40 24.59 -1.06
N LEU A 662 -0.50 23.28 -1.25
CA LEU A 662 0.64 22.43 -1.60
C LEU A 662 0.89 22.46 -3.10
N PRO A 663 2.17 22.49 -3.54
CA PRO A 663 2.53 22.42 -4.95
C PRO A 663 2.40 20.99 -5.49
N ASP A 664 1.18 20.51 -5.53
CA ASP A 664 0.86 19.15 -5.95
C ASP A 664 -0.46 19.17 -6.75
N PHE A 665 -0.43 18.63 -7.95
CA PHE A 665 -1.62 18.57 -8.81
C PHE A 665 -2.78 17.77 -8.19
N ARG A 666 -2.51 16.94 -7.17
CA ARG A 666 -3.54 16.21 -6.42
C ARG A 666 -4.08 16.97 -5.20
N ALA A 667 -3.70 18.22 -5.02
CA ALA A 667 -4.10 19.02 -3.86
C ALA A 667 -5.61 19.14 -3.71
N ALA A 668 -6.31 19.42 -4.82
CA ALA A 668 -7.77 19.51 -4.88
C ALA A 668 -8.43 18.16 -4.54
N GLU A 669 -7.96 17.06 -5.14
CA GLU A 669 -8.44 15.70 -4.90
C GLU A 669 -8.30 15.29 -3.43
N ARG A 670 -7.15 15.58 -2.82
CA ARG A 670 -6.91 15.30 -1.39
C ARG A 670 -7.78 16.15 -0.48
N THR A 671 -7.97 17.42 -0.81
CA THR A 671 -8.82 18.32 -0.03
C THR A 671 -10.27 17.84 -0.05
N PHE A 672 -10.80 17.56 -1.24
CA PHE A 672 -12.12 16.99 -1.41
C PHE A 672 -12.27 15.69 -0.60
N GLY A 673 -11.34 14.74 -0.78
CA GLY A 673 -11.37 13.45 -0.10
C GLY A 673 -11.35 13.59 1.43
N LEU A 674 -10.49 14.45 1.95
CA LEU A 674 -10.38 14.67 3.38
C LEU A 674 -11.67 15.26 3.98
N ILE A 675 -12.20 16.31 3.38
CA ILE A 675 -13.44 16.95 3.86
C ILE A 675 -14.60 15.94 3.85
N THR A 676 -14.75 15.18 2.77
CA THR A 676 -15.83 14.18 2.62
C THR A 676 -15.68 13.04 3.63
N GLN A 677 -14.47 12.53 3.85
CA GLN A 677 -14.23 11.47 4.83
C GLN A 677 -14.53 11.91 6.26
N VAL A 678 -14.10 13.12 6.61
CA VAL A 678 -14.32 13.68 7.96
C VAL A 678 -15.80 14.02 8.18
N ALA A 679 -16.43 14.60 7.18
CA ALA A 679 -17.87 14.85 7.21
C ALA A 679 -18.65 13.56 7.46
N GLY A 680 -18.22 12.47 6.84
CA GLY A 680 -18.79 11.15 7.04
C GLY A 680 -18.72 10.58 8.47
N ARG A 681 -18.00 11.23 9.41
CA ARG A 681 -17.93 10.81 10.82
C ARG A 681 -19.10 11.35 11.65
N ALA A 682 -19.68 12.46 11.26
CA ALA A 682 -20.83 13.04 11.94
C ALA A 682 -22.13 12.29 11.61
N GLY A 683 -23.03 12.16 12.59
CA GLY A 683 -24.38 11.64 12.39
C GLY A 683 -24.44 10.16 12.03
N ARG A 684 -23.62 9.32 12.66
CA ARG A 684 -23.68 7.87 12.52
C ARG A 684 -24.65 7.21 13.49
N GLY A 685 -25.04 7.93 14.53
CA GLY A 685 -26.09 7.53 15.44
C GLY A 685 -27.48 8.01 14.99
N GLU A 686 -28.38 8.14 15.92
CA GLU A 686 -29.73 8.70 15.71
C GLU A 686 -29.74 10.24 15.62
N ILE A 687 -28.65 10.87 16.09
CA ILE A 687 -28.50 12.33 16.15
C ILE A 687 -28.01 12.83 14.81
N PRO A 688 -28.66 13.84 14.19
CA PRO A 688 -28.19 14.44 12.96
C PRO A 688 -26.79 15.02 13.11
N GLY A 689 -25.90 14.69 12.17
CA GLY A 689 -24.54 15.17 12.17
C GLY A 689 -24.43 16.59 11.61
N ARG A 690 -23.58 17.41 12.23
CA ARG A 690 -23.20 18.75 11.76
C ARG A 690 -21.70 18.83 11.54
N VAL A 691 -21.31 19.43 10.44
CA VAL A 691 -19.90 19.66 10.10
C VAL A 691 -19.66 21.15 9.93
N VAL A 692 -18.62 21.68 10.56
CA VAL A 692 -18.16 23.05 10.35
C VAL A 692 -16.86 23.01 9.61
N LEU A 693 -16.85 23.54 8.41
CA LEU A 693 -15.66 23.67 7.57
C LEU A 693 -15.17 25.10 7.58
N GLN A 694 -14.03 25.35 8.20
CA GLN A 694 -13.38 26.66 8.20
C GLN A 694 -12.37 26.75 7.04
N THR A 695 -12.42 27.82 6.26
CA THR A 695 -11.56 28.02 5.09
C THR A 695 -11.27 29.51 4.83
N PHE A 696 -10.11 29.80 4.21
CA PHE A 696 -9.78 31.10 3.63
C PHE A 696 -10.25 31.25 2.18
N ASN A 697 -10.55 30.11 1.52
CA ASN A 697 -10.97 30.08 0.11
C ASN A 697 -12.40 29.51 -0.05
N PRO A 698 -13.43 30.26 0.39
CA PRO A 698 -14.82 29.77 0.36
C PRO A 698 -15.36 29.52 -1.05
N PHE A 699 -14.66 30.02 -2.07
CA PHE A 699 -15.06 29.92 -3.48
C PHE A 699 -14.31 28.82 -4.25
N ASP A 700 -13.40 28.10 -3.62
CA ASP A 700 -12.68 26.99 -4.24
C ASP A 700 -13.62 25.86 -4.67
N ASP A 701 -13.45 25.35 -5.90
CA ASP A 701 -14.35 24.36 -6.49
C ASP A 701 -14.33 23.03 -5.76
N ALA A 702 -13.16 22.58 -5.28
CA ALA A 702 -13.04 21.35 -4.51
C ALA A 702 -13.74 21.46 -3.15
N ILE A 703 -13.61 22.62 -2.48
CA ILE A 703 -14.30 22.91 -1.21
C ILE A 703 -15.81 22.94 -1.43
N ARG A 704 -16.28 23.63 -2.46
CA ARG A 704 -17.73 23.71 -2.77
C ARG A 704 -18.33 22.37 -3.15
N ALA A 705 -17.61 21.56 -3.92
CA ALA A 705 -18.06 20.22 -4.27
C ALA A 705 -18.09 19.32 -3.01
N ALA A 706 -17.07 19.41 -2.14
CA ALA A 706 -17.05 18.65 -0.89
C ALA A 706 -18.20 19.04 0.07
N MET A 707 -18.58 20.31 0.12
CA MET A 707 -19.77 20.77 0.87
C MET A 707 -21.06 20.09 0.39
N ARG A 708 -21.20 19.92 -0.92
CA ARG A 708 -22.34 19.25 -1.54
C ARG A 708 -22.20 17.72 -1.50
N GLN A 709 -21.03 17.22 -1.08
CA GLN A 709 -20.66 15.80 -1.12
C GLN A 709 -20.82 15.20 -2.53
N ASP A 710 -20.60 16.03 -3.54
CA ASP A 710 -20.73 15.69 -4.95
C ASP A 710 -19.36 15.29 -5.53
N TYR A 711 -19.03 14.00 -5.37
CA TYR A 711 -17.79 13.46 -5.93
C TYR A 711 -17.79 13.49 -7.46
N GLU A 712 -18.90 13.16 -8.11
CA GLU A 712 -18.95 13.06 -9.58
C GLU A 712 -18.83 14.43 -10.24
N GLY A 713 -19.43 15.46 -9.64
CA GLY A 713 -19.26 16.85 -10.08
C GLY A 713 -17.81 17.32 -9.90
N PHE A 714 -17.21 17.05 -8.74
CA PHE A 714 -15.80 17.31 -8.49
C PHE A 714 -14.90 16.61 -9.52
N ALA A 715 -15.09 15.30 -9.71
CA ALA A 715 -14.30 14.50 -10.63
C ALA A 715 -14.38 15.01 -12.07
N ARG A 716 -15.56 15.44 -12.51
CA ARG A 716 -15.77 15.99 -13.86
C ARG A 716 -14.96 17.28 -14.05
N THR A 717 -15.02 18.20 -13.10
CA THR A 717 -14.28 19.47 -13.16
C THR A 717 -12.76 19.23 -13.13
N GLU A 718 -12.29 18.45 -12.19
CA GLU A 718 -10.87 18.19 -12.00
C GLU A 718 -10.27 17.37 -13.16
N LEU A 719 -11.00 16.39 -13.70
CA LEU A 719 -10.58 15.64 -14.90
C LEU A 719 -10.45 16.57 -16.11
N GLY A 720 -11.36 17.54 -16.30
CA GLY A 720 -11.23 18.55 -17.36
C GLY A 720 -9.95 19.37 -17.25
N HIS A 721 -9.57 19.80 -16.04
CA HIS A 721 -8.33 20.53 -15.80
C HIS A 721 -7.09 19.65 -16.09
N ARG A 722 -7.11 18.38 -15.67
CA ARG A 722 -6.00 17.45 -15.91
C ARG A 722 -5.86 17.04 -17.36
N GLU A 723 -6.96 16.93 -18.09
CA GLU A 723 -6.93 16.67 -19.52
C GLU A 723 -6.29 17.84 -20.28
N ALA A 724 -6.72 19.06 -20.00
CA ALA A 724 -6.17 20.26 -20.61
C ALA A 724 -4.66 20.44 -20.35
N THR A 725 -4.16 19.96 -19.22
CA THR A 725 -2.75 20.07 -18.79
C THR A 725 -1.93 18.80 -19.03
N GLY A 726 -2.54 17.71 -19.54
CA GLY A 726 -1.87 16.42 -19.76
C GLY A 726 -1.37 15.74 -18.48
N LEU A 727 -1.96 16.07 -17.34
CA LEU A 727 -1.65 15.47 -16.06
C LEU A 727 -2.34 14.11 -15.87
N PRO A 728 -1.84 13.22 -14.97
CA PRO A 728 -2.54 11.98 -14.67
C PRO A 728 -4.01 12.20 -14.27
N PRO A 729 -4.97 11.42 -14.80
CA PRO A 729 -4.82 10.15 -15.53
C PRO A 729 -4.59 10.23 -17.05
N PHE A 730 -4.64 11.41 -17.67
CA PHE A 730 -4.48 11.59 -19.12
C PHE A 730 -3.01 11.54 -19.58
N GLY A 731 -2.07 11.63 -18.63
CA GLY A 731 -0.65 11.40 -18.81
C GLY A 731 -0.12 10.41 -17.79
N ARG A 732 1.15 10.07 -17.94
CA ARG A 732 1.93 9.29 -17.00
C ARG A 732 3.15 10.08 -16.57
N MET A 733 3.58 9.86 -15.34
CA MET A 733 4.67 10.62 -14.74
C MET A 733 5.64 9.69 -14.00
N VAL A 734 6.92 10.00 -14.13
CA VAL A 734 7.97 9.41 -13.30
C VAL A 734 8.77 10.56 -12.70
N ARG A 735 9.05 10.46 -11.43
CA ARG A 735 9.88 11.41 -10.69
C ARG A 735 11.18 10.73 -10.28
N VAL A 736 12.29 11.26 -10.72
CA VAL A 736 13.63 10.82 -10.30
C VAL A 736 14.16 11.84 -9.30
N ILE A 737 14.34 11.41 -8.06
CA ILE A 737 14.78 12.26 -6.95
C ILE A 737 16.26 12.01 -6.72
N LEU A 738 17.05 13.07 -6.76
CA LEU A 738 18.47 13.06 -6.40
C LEU A 738 18.65 13.76 -5.06
N ARG A 739 19.56 13.24 -4.24
CA ARG A 739 19.94 13.89 -2.97
C ARG A 739 21.43 13.79 -2.72
N ASP A 740 22.00 14.85 -2.21
CA ASP A 740 23.38 14.86 -1.69
C ASP A 740 23.50 15.90 -0.55
N ARG A 741 24.51 15.76 0.31
CA ARG A 741 24.84 16.77 1.32
C ARG A 741 25.56 17.97 0.72
N ASP A 742 26.25 17.71 -0.39
CA ASP A 742 26.99 18.69 -1.16
C ASP A 742 26.12 19.15 -2.35
N GLU A 743 25.79 20.43 -2.37
CA GLU A 743 24.88 21.00 -3.37
C GLU A 743 25.51 21.07 -4.76
N GLU A 744 26.82 21.34 -4.87
CA GLU A 744 27.52 21.35 -6.17
C GLU A 744 27.59 19.96 -6.80
N LYS A 745 27.87 18.94 -5.99
CA LYS A 745 27.85 17.55 -6.45
C LYS A 745 26.45 17.11 -6.87
N LEU A 746 25.43 17.54 -6.14
CA LEU A 746 24.05 17.29 -6.50
C LEU A 746 23.69 17.92 -7.84
N PHE A 747 24.07 19.18 -8.04
CA PHE A 747 23.83 19.91 -9.27
C PHE A 747 24.50 19.22 -10.47
N THR A 748 25.81 18.96 -10.37
CA THR A 748 26.59 18.29 -11.43
C THR A 748 26.01 16.93 -11.80
N ARG A 749 25.63 16.13 -10.78
CA ARG A 749 24.99 14.83 -11.00
C ARG A 749 23.61 15.01 -11.66
N GLY A 750 22.86 16.02 -11.23
CA GLY A 750 21.55 16.34 -11.79
C GLY A 750 21.62 16.66 -13.26
N GLU A 751 22.57 17.54 -13.66
CA GLU A 751 22.76 17.93 -15.05
C GLU A 751 23.22 16.73 -15.91
N THR A 752 24.16 15.93 -15.41
CA THR A 752 24.61 14.72 -16.10
C THR A 752 23.44 13.77 -16.35
N LEU A 753 22.67 13.45 -15.30
CA LEU A 753 21.56 12.52 -15.43
C LEU A 753 20.40 13.11 -16.27
N GLY A 754 20.16 14.42 -16.15
CA GLY A 754 19.18 15.13 -16.96
C GLY A 754 19.51 15.07 -18.47
N THR A 755 20.79 15.21 -18.82
CA THR A 755 21.27 15.05 -20.20
C THR A 755 21.05 13.64 -20.71
N VAL A 756 21.46 12.61 -19.93
CA VAL A 756 21.24 11.19 -20.28
C VAL A 756 19.75 10.90 -20.51
N PHE A 757 18.84 11.43 -19.67
CA PHE A 757 17.41 11.26 -19.90
C PHE A 757 16.90 11.97 -21.14
N ARG A 758 17.38 13.19 -21.44
CA ARG A 758 17.00 13.93 -22.65
C ARG A 758 17.46 13.22 -23.92
N ASP A 759 18.67 12.69 -23.92
CA ASP A 759 19.23 11.94 -25.04
C ASP A 759 18.43 10.65 -25.28
N ALA A 760 18.16 9.88 -24.24
CA ALA A 760 17.35 8.67 -24.32
C ALA A 760 15.91 8.98 -24.75
N ALA A 761 15.31 10.06 -24.24
CA ALA A 761 13.96 10.48 -24.61
C ALA A 761 13.91 10.94 -26.09
N THR A 762 14.95 11.61 -26.60
CA THR A 762 15.06 12.02 -27.99
C THR A 762 15.20 10.80 -28.90
N ALA A 763 16.04 9.83 -28.53
CA ALA A 763 16.27 8.62 -29.32
C ALA A 763 15.02 7.71 -29.38
N LEU A 764 14.29 7.55 -28.26
CA LEU A 764 13.16 6.63 -28.16
C LEU A 764 11.79 7.28 -28.43
N GLY A 765 11.71 8.60 -28.32
CA GLY A 765 10.49 9.38 -28.55
C GLY A 765 9.42 9.26 -27.47
N GLY A 766 8.47 10.21 -27.46
CA GLY A 766 7.26 10.13 -26.66
C GLY A 766 7.38 10.48 -25.17
N VAL A 767 8.53 10.99 -24.71
CA VAL A 767 8.78 11.39 -23.33
C VAL A 767 9.27 12.83 -23.29
N ALA A 768 8.64 13.66 -22.47
CA ALA A 768 9.14 14.97 -22.09
C ALA A 768 9.96 14.85 -20.80
N VAL A 769 11.08 15.58 -20.71
CA VAL A 769 11.99 15.57 -19.57
C VAL A 769 12.12 16.98 -19.03
N ASP A 770 11.64 17.19 -17.81
CA ASP A 770 11.69 18.46 -17.09
C ASP A 770 12.74 18.39 -15.97
N GLY A 771 13.61 19.39 -15.89
CA GLY A 771 14.68 19.47 -14.91
C GLY A 771 16.07 19.05 -15.45
N PRO A 772 17.10 18.95 -14.56
CA PRO A 772 16.98 18.92 -13.11
C PRO A 772 16.46 20.23 -12.50
N MET A 773 15.63 20.12 -11.48
CA MET A 773 15.12 21.25 -10.73
C MET A 773 15.09 20.92 -9.24
N PRO A 774 15.12 21.92 -8.34
CA PRO A 774 14.97 21.68 -6.92
C PRO A 774 13.64 20.95 -6.64
N ALA A 775 13.66 19.98 -5.71
CA ALA A 775 12.43 19.33 -5.25
C ALA A 775 11.57 20.32 -4.45
N ALA A 776 10.26 20.11 -4.38
CA ALA A 776 9.31 20.96 -3.64
C ALA A 776 9.74 21.19 -2.18
N ILE A 777 10.37 20.20 -1.54
CA ILE A 777 11.14 20.37 -0.31
C ILE A 777 12.60 20.15 -0.69
N SER A 778 13.33 21.24 -0.86
CA SER A 778 14.70 21.25 -1.40
C SER A 778 15.75 20.69 -0.44
N ARG A 779 15.44 20.60 0.88
CA ARG A 779 16.38 20.08 1.88
C ARG A 779 15.64 19.27 2.96
N ILE A 780 16.10 18.02 3.19
CA ILE A 780 15.57 17.14 4.24
C ILE A 780 16.76 16.47 4.95
N ALA A 781 16.77 16.53 6.28
CA ALA A 781 17.80 15.88 7.12
C ALA A 781 19.24 16.21 6.68
N GLY A 782 19.47 17.47 6.26
CA GLY A 782 20.78 17.95 5.81
C GLY A 782 21.16 17.55 4.37
N TYR A 783 20.29 16.86 3.65
CA TYR A 783 20.47 16.54 2.22
C TYR A 783 19.74 17.56 1.35
N HIS A 784 20.45 18.17 0.40
CA HIS A 784 19.85 18.89 -0.73
C HIS A 784 19.16 17.90 -1.67
N ARG A 785 18.07 18.33 -2.30
CA ARG A 785 17.24 17.47 -3.16
C ARG A 785 16.90 18.16 -4.49
N HIS A 786 17.24 17.50 -5.58
CA HIS A 786 16.78 17.84 -6.91
C HIS A 786 15.88 16.74 -7.47
N GLN A 787 15.12 17.10 -8.48
CA GLN A 787 14.26 16.14 -9.18
C GLN A 787 14.34 16.34 -10.69
N ILE A 788 14.16 15.23 -11.40
CA ILE A 788 13.91 15.19 -12.84
C ILE A 788 12.54 14.55 -13.00
N VAL A 789 11.66 15.18 -13.77
CA VAL A 789 10.31 14.70 -14.02
C VAL A 789 10.19 14.26 -15.47
N LEU A 790 9.80 13.02 -15.67
CA LEU A 790 9.53 12.43 -16.98
C LEU A 790 8.02 12.38 -17.18
N ARG A 791 7.51 12.87 -18.31
CA ARG A 791 6.09 12.86 -18.64
C ARG A 791 5.86 12.21 -20.00
N SER A 792 4.78 11.43 -20.12
CA SER A 792 4.35 10.83 -21.39
C SER A 792 2.85 10.59 -21.39
N LYS A 793 2.25 10.47 -22.56
CA LYS A 793 0.83 10.10 -22.70
C LYS A 793 0.54 8.65 -22.26
N SER A 794 1.55 7.78 -22.29
CA SER A 794 1.40 6.37 -21.91
C SER A 794 2.61 5.85 -21.15
N ALA A 795 2.48 4.68 -20.51
CA ALA A 795 3.54 4.09 -19.70
C ALA A 795 4.70 3.53 -20.54
N THR A 796 4.43 2.99 -21.71
CA THR A 796 5.43 2.28 -22.54
C THR A 796 6.66 3.13 -22.90
N PRO A 797 6.55 4.37 -23.40
CA PRO A 797 7.73 5.21 -23.67
C PRO A 797 8.53 5.49 -22.39
N LEU A 798 7.87 5.78 -21.27
CA LEU A 798 8.53 6.02 -19.99
C LEU A 798 9.34 4.79 -19.56
N GLN A 799 8.76 3.60 -19.66
CA GLN A 799 9.42 2.36 -19.29
C GLN A 799 10.62 2.05 -20.20
N ARG A 800 10.53 2.35 -21.50
CA ARG A 800 11.65 2.20 -22.45
C ARG A 800 12.83 3.13 -22.09
N VAL A 801 12.53 4.41 -21.82
CA VAL A 801 13.55 5.39 -21.40
C VAL A 801 14.18 4.98 -20.08
N LEU A 802 13.40 4.58 -19.08
CA LEU A 802 13.92 4.11 -17.80
C LEU A 802 14.80 2.86 -17.95
N ALA A 803 14.37 1.92 -18.78
CA ALA A 803 15.11 0.68 -19.04
C ALA A 803 16.44 0.96 -19.74
N SER A 804 16.49 1.83 -20.74
CA SER A 804 17.72 2.25 -21.42
C SER A 804 18.69 2.89 -20.43
N VAL A 805 18.28 3.97 -19.76
CA VAL A 805 19.15 4.71 -18.82
C VAL A 805 19.65 3.82 -17.68
N ARG A 806 18.84 2.84 -17.24
CA ARG A 806 19.22 1.86 -16.25
C ARG A 806 20.20 0.82 -16.82
N GLY A 807 19.95 0.34 -18.03
CA GLY A 807 20.79 -0.63 -18.74
C GLY A 807 22.23 -0.12 -18.93
N ASP A 808 22.34 1.18 -19.19
CA ASP A 808 23.63 1.89 -19.36
C ASP A 808 24.32 2.19 -18.01
N GLY A 809 23.73 1.80 -16.89
CA GLY A 809 24.30 1.93 -15.55
C GLY A 809 24.16 3.32 -14.91
N HIS A 810 23.47 4.27 -15.57
CA HIS A 810 23.28 5.64 -15.06
C HIS A 810 22.23 5.74 -13.95
N LEU A 811 21.33 4.75 -13.84
CA LEU A 811 20.18 4.77 -12.92
C LEU A 811 20.24 3.59 -11.94
N SER A 812 21.22 3.58 -11.05
CA SER A 812 21.21 2.65 -9.93
C SER A 812 20.48 3.26 -8.74
N GLN A 813 19.43 2.59 -8.26
CA GLN A 813 18.74 3.02 -7.03
C GLN A 813 19.64 2.79 -5.81
N ASN A 814 20.00 3.87 -5.16
CA ASN A 814 20.82 3.87 -3.96
C ASN A 814 20.34 5.00 -3.03
N ASP A 815 21.06 5.27 -1.97
CA ASP A 815 20.75 6.35 -1.04
C ASP A 815 20.67 7.74 -1.68
N ARG A 816 21.21 7.91 -2.88
CA ARG A 816 21.32 9.21 -3.55
C ARG A 816 20.36 9.40 -4.72
N VAL A 817 19.83 8.30 -5.27
CA VAL A 817 18.89 8.30 -6.40
C VAL A 817 17.68 7.45 -6.07
N ALA A 818 16.51 8.02 -6.21
CA ALA A 818 15.24 7.31 -6.04
C ALA A 818 14.34 7.55 -7.26
N VAL A 819 13.82 6.48 -7.83
CA VAL A 819 12.85 6.53 -8.92
C VAL A 819 11.45 6.28 -8.35
N ASP A 820 10.53 7.19 -8.62
CA ASP A 820 9.13 7.12 -8.21
C ASP A 820 8.24 7.14 -9.45
N VAL A 821 7.74 5.98 -9.83
CA VAL A 821 6.83 5.79 -10.96
C VAL A 821 5.40 5.99 -10.48
N ASP A 822 4.62 6.76 -11.22
CA ASP A 822 3.26 7.19 -10.85
C ASP A 822 3.22 7.74 -9.42
N PRO A 823 3.89 8.87 -9.16
CA PRO A 823 3.96 9.45 -7.83
C PRO A 823 2.56 9.87 -7.35
N VAL A 824 2.24 9.48 -6.11
CA VAL A 824 1.01 9.94 -5.45
C VAL A 824 1.21 11.26 -4.72
N ASN A 825 2.46 11.70 -4.59
CA ASN A 825 2.86 12.92 -3.90
C ASN A 825 4.11 13.51 -4.55
N LEU A 826 4.09 14.83 -4.81
CA LEU A 826 5.23 15.56 -5.38
C LEU A 826 6.09 16.26 -4.31
N LEU A 827 5.82 16.11 -3.02
CA LEU A 827 6.56 16.73 -1.91
C LEU A 827 7.82 15.97 -1.49
#